data_d09d42282a010ae0ca11260e34671677
#
_entry.id   d09d42282a010ae0ca11260e34671677
#
_cell.length_a   1.000
_cell.length_b   1.000
_cell.length_c   1.000
_cell.angle_alpha   90.00
_cell.angle_beta   90.00
_cell.angle_gamma   90.00
#
_symmetry.space_group_name_H-M   'P 1'
#
loop_
_entity.id
_entity.type
_entity.pdbx_description
1 polymer ?
#
loop_
_entity_poly.entity_id
_entity_poly.type
_entity_poly.pdbx_seq_one_letter_code
_entity_poly.pdbx_strand_id
1 'polypeptide(L)'
;MNRIITILIAFLSCQLVNAQISTGESGFFSGIPQNQVYLRGKVVAINSETNDTSVVTNASVKLLTSKDSIRLSETVTNVKGYFFFTTNLNKNYKKLLIKVSAIGMKDTTLLFDRYSKEQQSKEKNMQGYKDFGAIVLKEKTLSLEELKVVGELKKMFLKGDTLIYNTDAFKMPSGSVLLELVRRLPGIHFNEYGMMLYGDKIISEIKLNGQSFFQGNMSVALNNMPTQELEQLKIYDTVNSQDSINGSFRKTTVMDMKTKRDISKILFANIAAGTANKWGKYILNGDANIHLSPTSEYSVSTTISSLPTDIPVSRAIGLSMDQVSAVSNNDTRKNVSISVKENLGKKWNLISQASHDHDDFVSIRSSADELYLADNSIFNLNDRHESRKSNDNKADFRLNKSSGKMMVSISGNVSRSTSTSSSETTSMSFTENPFIGDMSTDFSNIDMANIKNRNRSEGISHSDRKSARAGLNISNAGFEPSKPVLSGRISFSVDENESSSLSSNDVKYYDNGGMASNETRNQWLDNPSRNISFDTGLSFSYRNKFVFITAIYKLRYSETDNERNVFQIDGTSMSVGQFQYSDFLHHECDDLYRDSKLKTFNQDITSRISLSDLIGKGWGASVNFSLIPEHVNANTAFKRKDNLDKSYDFFNWAIGTLISKRMNKTSIGLGYNASTQSPDIYQLLPITDNANPLFVTKGNPDLRNRQTHSASLNIRRKFFNVGVNYSKSVRNISEKTTYNEETGARERMLVNIKGGWDWGANITDTYSYRGFSVKGDASYRHGVAPYIISYGESDMTETTRSDFINARMSFRYGNEKWDASAMVGANWMHNESDRADARYSQSVSDYVLKLYLKHYLNKHWDVGGGYSNNWRHGSSLSTAYGSDGSLNFCMRFRFLKDLRGSLTLNAFDVLGKQRNVVFSSNATGNRMTTNDSMTRYVLLTFAYKMPRLW
;
A
#
# COMPACT_ATOMS: atom_id res chain seq x y z
N MET A 1 0.92 -5.63 30.49
CA MET A 1 -0.47 -5.93 30.06
C MET A 1 -1.49 -5.00 30.69
N ASN A 2 -1.63 -4.89 32.02
CA ASN A 2 -2.65 -4.03 32.65
C ASN A 2 -2.58 -2.54 32.29
N ARG A 3 -1.40 -1.95 32.07
CA ARG A 3 -1.26 -0.52 31.70
C ARG A 3 -1.63 -0.22 30.25
N ILE A 4 -1.45 -1.17 29.34
CA ILE A 4 -1.83 -1.02 27.91
C ILE A 4 -3.34 -1.16 27.75
N ILE A 5 -3.94 -2.08 28.49
CA ILE A 5 -5.40 -2.25 28.53
C ILE A 5 -6.07 -0.99 29.09
N THR A 6 -5.47 -0.34 30.08
CA THR A 6 -5.97 0.92 30.66
C THR A 6 -5.95 2.07 29.64
N ILE A 7 -4.93 2.16 28.79
CA ILE A 7 -4.84 3.17 27.72
C ILE A 7 -5.86 2.88 26.62
N LEU A 8 -6.08 1.61 26.26
CA LEU A 8 -7.10 1.21 25.29
C LEU A 8 -8.52 1.49 25.83
N ILE A 9 -8.76 1.21 27.10
CA ILE A 9 -10.04 1.51 27.76
C ILE A 9 -10.27 3.03 27.87
N ALA A 10 -9.23 3.80 28.17
CA ALA A 10 -9.33 5.26 28.19
C ALA A 10 -9.60 5.84 26.79
N PHE A 11 -9.06 5.24 25.74
CA PHE A 11 -9.34 5.63 24.36
C PHE A 11 -10.77 5.27 23.92
N LEU A 12 -11.28 4.10 24.34
CA LEU A 12 -12.67 3.71 24.13
C LEU A 12 -13.67 4.56 24.95
N SER A 13 -13.34 4.89 26.20
CA SER A 13 -14.23 5.66 27.06
C SER A 13 -14.42 7.10 26.58
N CYS A 14 -13.43 7.70 25.94
CA CYS A 14 -13.54 9.04 25.35
C CYS A 14 -14.51 9.11 24.16
N GLN A 15 -14.74 7.98 23.46
CA GLN A 15 -15.68 7.91 22.33
C GLN A 15 -17.11 7.47 22.74
N LEU A 16 -17.25 6.75 23.84
CA LEU A 16 -18.55 6.28 24.31
C LEU A 16 -19.41 7.41 24.91
N VAL A 17 -18.80 8.46 25.42
CA VAL A 17 -19.53 9.64 25.95
C VAL A 17 -20.24 10.43 24.85
N ASN A 18 -19.87 10.28 23.58
CA ASN A 18 -20.55 10.92 22.44
C ASN A 18 -21.59 10.02 21.74
N ALA A 19 -21.87 8.81 22.24
CA ALA A 19 -22.69 7.82 21.56
C ALA A 19 -24.16 7.76 22.00
N GLN A 20 -24.58 8.57 22.96
CA GLN A 20 -25.95 8.56 23.47
C GLN A 20 -26.78 9.76 23.00
N ILE A 21 -27.00 9.97 21.74
CA ILE A 21 -28.16 10.75 21.25
C ILE A 21 -28.39 10.37 19.78
N SER A 22 -29.27 9.42 19.53
CA SER A 22 -30.20 9.45 18.39
C SER A 22 -31.10 8.23 18.33
N THR A 23 -32.29 8.31 18.88
CA THR A 23 -33.44 7.51 18.41
C THR A 23 -34.71 8.28 18.65
N GLY A 24 -35.51 8.47 17.60
CA GLY A 24 -36.95 8.73 17.65
C GLY A 24 -37.43 10.18 17.60
N GLU A 25 -38.18 10.50 16.61
CA GLU A 25 -38.81 11.81 16.35
C GLU A 25 -39.91 12.22 17.33
N SER A 26 -40.07 11.63 18.48
CA SER A 26 -41.14 11.99 19.42
C SER A 26 -40.77 12.08 20.89
N GLY A 27 -39.49 12.19 21.22
CA GLY A 27 -39.01 12.28 22.61
C GLY A 27 -37.91 13.29 22.87
N PHE A 28 -37.73 14.28 22.04
CA PHE A 28 -36.49 15.06 21.95
C PHE A 28 -36.25 16.09 23.04
N PHE A 29 -37.13 16.25 23.97
CA PHE A 29 -37.10 17.46 24.79
C PHE A 29 -37.11 17.29 26.33
N SER A 30 -36.96 16.11 26.84
CA SER A 30 -36.79 15.93 28.29
C SER A 30 -35.29 15.84 28.64
N GLY A 31 -34.71 16.97 29.10
CA GLY A 31 -33.39 16.99 29.71
C GLY A 31 -32.25 17.56 28.84
N ILE A 32 -32.38 18.82 28.40
CA ILE A 32 -31.25 19.55 27.81
C ILE A 32 -30.20 19.79 28.91
N PRO A 33 -28.92 19.39 28.74
CA PRO A 33 -27.89 19.72 29.70
C PRO A 33 -27.80 21.24 29.92
N GLN A 34 -27.67 21.69 31.13
CA GLN A 34 -27.70 23.14 31.54
C GLN A 34 -26.69 24.04 30.76
N ASN A 35 -25.77 23.46 30.03
CA ASN A 35 -24.72 24.17 29.27
C ASN A 35 -24.95 24.17 27.76
N GLN A 36 -26.04 23.59 27.24
CA GLN A 36 -26.29 23.47 25.80
C GLN A 36 -27.34 24.50 25.36
N VAL A 37 -27.08 25.13 24.19
CA VAL A 37 -27.99 26.10 23.58
C VAL A 37 -28.40 25.57 22.21
N TYR A 38 -29.70 25.58 21.92
CA TYR A 38 -30.34 25.14 20.67
C TYR A 38 -30.99 26.35 20.01
N LEU A 39 -30.48 26.72 18.84
CA LEU A 39 -30.91 27.91 18.12
C LEU A 39 -31.35 27.51 16.72
N ARG A 40 -32.52 27.97 16.31
CA ARG A 40 -33.05 27.81 14.94
C ARG A 40 -33.78 29.08 14.47
N GLY A 41 -33.91 29.21 13.17
CA GLY A 41 -34.65 30.27 12.52
C GLY A 41 -34.60 30.14 11.01
N LYS A 42 -35.38 30.98 10.35
CA LYS A 42 -35.42 31.10 8.89
C LYS A 42 -34.97 32.50 8.47
N VAL A 43 -34.07 32.62 7.52
CA VAL A 43 -33.63 33.92 7.01
C VAL A 43 -34.34 34.22 5.70
N VAL A 44 -34.99 35.40 5.65
CA VAL A 44 -35.68 35.89 4.47
C VAL A 44 -35.22 37.30 4.13
N ALA A 45 -35.22 37.67 2.89
CA ALA A 45 -34.96 39.04 2.42
C ALA A 45 -36.30 39.69 2.01
N ILE A 46 -36.43 40.97 2.28
CA ILE A 46 -37.52 41.80 1.75
C ILE A 46 -36.90 42.70 0.67
N ASN A 47 -37.44 42.61 -0.54
CA ASN A 47 -37.14 43.56 -1.59
C ASN A 47 -37.75 44.92 -1.23
N SER A 48 -36.99 45.98 -1.22
CA SER A 48 -37.40 47.32 -0.78
C SER A 48 -38.38 48.00 -1.74
N GLU A 49 -38.50 47.52 -3.00
CA GLU A 49 -39.37 48.11 -4.02
C GLU A 49 -40.69 47.33 -4.18
N THR A 50 -40.69 45.99 -4.07
CA THR A 50 -41.87 45.15 -4.29
C THR A 50 -42.51 44.63 -3.04
N ASN A 51 -41.89 44.76 -1.91
CA ASN A 51 -42.28 44.18 -0.61
C ASN A 51 -42.41 42.64 -0.61
N ASP A 52 -41.85 41.97 -1.65
CA ASP A 52 -41.84 40.51 -1.75
C ASP A 52 -40.76 39.91 -0.85
N THR A 53 -41.13 38.78 -0.23
CA THR A 53 -40.17 38.04 0.63
C THR A 53 -39.54 36.90 -0.14
N SER A 54 -38.22 36.89 -0.23
CA SER A 54 -37.43 35.80 -0.79
C SER A 54 -36.63 35.08 0.28
N VAL A 55 -36.34 33.79 0.06
CA VAL A 55 -35.56 32.98 0.98
C VAL A 55 -34.08 33.24 0.80
N VAL A 56 -33.33 33.53 1.88
CA VAL A 56 -31.90 33.74 1.81
C VAL A 56 -31.15 32.45 2.11
N THR A 57 -30.55 31.89 1.10
CA THR A 57 -29.72 30.69 1.19
C THR A 57 -28.25 31.06 1.47
N ASN A 58 -27.51 30.20 2.19
CA ASN A 58 -26.10 30.43 2.52
C ASN A 58 -25.81 31.73 3.35
N ALA A 59 -26.79 32.29 4.01
CA ALA A 59 -26.54 33.36 4.96
C ALA A 59 -25.71 32.83 6.13
N SER A 60 -24.66 33.55 6.51
CA SER A 60 -23.85 33.23 7.70
C SER A 60 -24.59 33.68 8.96
N VAL A 61 -24.73 32.76 9.90
CA VAL A 61 -25.34 32.99 11.22
C VAL A 61 -24.31 32.75 12.28
N LYS A 62 -23.90 33.80 12.99
CA LYS A 62 -22.87 33.78 14.03
C LYS A 62 -23.46 33.99 15.40
N LEU A 63 -23.08 33.15 16.36
CA LEU A 63 -23.38 33.36 17.78
C LEU A 63 -22.19 34.04 18.43
N LEU A 64 -22.42 35.19 19.03
CA LEU A 64 -21.40 36.04 19.60
C LEU A 64 -21.73 36.32 21.09
N THR A 65 -20.69 36.62 21.87
CA THR A 65 -20.88 37.20 23.20
C THR A 65 -21.45 38.62 23.10
N SER A 66 -22.35 39.03 24.02
CA SER A 66 -22.97 40.35 23.96
C SER A 66 -21.99 41.48 24.41
N LYS A 67 -20.95 41.14 25.15
CA LYS A 67 -20.02 42.13 25.75
C LYS A 67 -18.83 42.46 24.82
N ASP A 68 -18.22 41.41 24.23
CA ASP A 68 -16.96 41.55 23.52
C ASP A 68 -17.06 41.10 22.03
N SER A 69 -18.27 40.74 21.58
CA SER A 69 -18.54 40.21 20.24
C SER A 69 -17.65 39.04 19.83
N ILE A 70 -17.15 38.25 20.78
CA ILE A 70 -16.34 37.07 20.55
C ILE A 70 -17.22 35.97 19.93
N ARG A 71 -16.81 35.39 18.81
CA ARG A 71 -17.52 34.34 18.13
C ARG A 71 -17.47 33.02 18.91
N LEU A 72 -18.65 32.50 19.27
CA LEU A 72 -18.82 31.26 20.02
C LEU A 72 -19.16 30.09 19.07
N SER A 73 -19.96 30.34 18.04
CA SER A 73 -20.36 29.33 17.06
C SER A 73 -20.79 30.02 15.76
N GLU A 74 -20.80 29.24 14.64
CA GLU A 74 -21.23 29.73 13.34
C GLU A 74 -21.90 28.60 12.53
N THR A 75 -22.96 28.94 11.79
CA THR A 75 -23.63 28.05 10.84
C THR A 75 -24.06 28.86 9.60
N VAL A 76 -24.63 28.18 8.60
CA VAL A 76 -25.19 28.83 7.42
C VAL A 76 -26.61 28.33 7.16
N THR A 77 -27.42 29.14 6.50
CA THR A 77 -28.76 28.76 6.12
C THR A 77 -28.74 27.72 4.97
N ASN A 78 -29.66 26.75 5.02
CA ASN A 78 -29.83 25.75 3.97
C ASN A 78 -30.60 26.32 2.74
N VAL A 79 -30.85 25.47 1.74
CA VAL A 79 -31.59 25.84 0.51
C VAL A 79 -33.02 26.37 0.74
N LYS A 80 -33.62 26.14 1.90
CA LYS A 80 -34.94 26.67 2.30
C LYS A 80 -34.80 27.84 3.25
N GLY A 81 -33.59 28.39 3.44
CA GLY A 81 -33.29 29.52 4.33
C GLY A 81 -33.29 29.21 5.82
N TYR A 82 -33.38 27.94 6.23
CA TYR A 82 -33.35 27.58 7.64
C TYR A 82 -31.91 27.39 8.12
N PHE A 83 -31.63 27.87 9.34
CA PHE A 83 -30.45 27.54 10.07
C PHE A 83 -30.81 26.81 11.37
N PHE A 84 -29.91 25.96 11.79
CA PHE A 84 -29.97 25.27 13.06
C PHE A 84 -28.55 25.04 13.57
N PHE A 85 -28.29 25.35 14.82
CA PHE A 85 -27.08 24.94 15.48
C PHE A 85 -27.21 24.73 16.98
N THR A 86 -26.37 23.85 17.50
CA THR A 86 -26.23 23.56 18.90
C THR A 86 -24.81 23.87 19.33
N THR A 87 -24.63 24.44 20.51
CA THR A 87 -23.30 24.70 21.05
C THR A 87 -23.31 24.58 22.57
N ASN A 88 -22.22 24.10 23.14
CA ASN A 88 -22.04 24.04 24.60
C ASN A 88 -21.44 25.36 25.05
N LEU A 89 -22.11 26.04 25.97
CA LEU A 89 -21.71 27.32 26.47
C LEU A 89 -21.55 27.27 27.98
N ASN A 90 -20.53 27.95 28.48
CA ASN A 90 -20.34 28.15 29.91
C ASN A 90 -21.57 28.91 30.52
N LYS A 91 -21.97 28.60 31.74
CA LYS A 91 -23.08 29.24 32.47
C LYS A 91 -22.94 30.77 32.62
N ASN A 92 -21.75 31.30 32.49
CA ASN A 92 -21.46 32.73 32.58
C ASN A 92 -22.00 33.56 31.41
N TYR A 93 -22.32 32.94 30.25
CA TYR A 93 -22.88 33.68 29.11
C TYR A 93 -24.40 33.76 29.20
N LYS A 94 -24.90 34.81 29.92
CA LYS A 94 -26.34 35.05 30.07
C LYS A 94 -26.99 35.71 28.86
N LYS A 95 -26.32 36.68 28.23
CA LYS A 95 -26.76 37.41 27.04
C LYS A 95 -25.84 37.11 25.87
N LEU A 96 -26.42 36.82 24.73
CA LEU A 96 -25.75 36.44 23.51
C LEU A 96 -26.30 37.23 22.32
N LEU A 97 -25.52 37.42 21.28
CA LEU A 97 -25.91 38.06 20.03
C LEU A 97 -25.92 37.03 18.91
N ILE A 98 -26.97 37.01 18.11
CA ILE A 98 -26.97 36.34 16.82
C ILE A 98 -26.82 37.41 15.75
N LYS A 99 -25.75 37.29 14.98
CA LYS A 99 -25.51 38.13 13.82
C LYS A 99 -25.74 37.31 12.55
N VAL A 100 -26.67 37.79 11.74
CA VAL A 100 -27.00 37.18 10.46
C VAL A 100 -26.51 38.10 9.34
N SER A 101 -25.73 37.55 8.43
CA SER A 101 -25.16 38.28 7.30
C SER A 101 -25.26 37.49 5.99
N ALA A 102 -25.58 38.19 4.89
CA ALA A 102 -25.60 37.62 3.55
C ALA A 102 -25.04 38.66 2.56
N ILE A 103 -24.55 38.17 1.43
CA ILE A 103 -23.98 39.03 0.38
C ILE A 103 -25.07 39.95 -0.17
N GLY A 104 -24.80 41.28 -0.23
CA GLY A 104 -25.76 42.28 -0.73
C GLY A 104 -26.80 42.69 0.29
N MET A 105 -26.82 42.16 1.49
CA MET A 105 -27.80 42.46 2.54
C MET A 105 -27.16 43.22 3.70
N LYS A 106 -27.98 43.97 4.43
CA LYS A 106 -27.57 44.63 5.68
C LYS A 106 -27.54 43.61 6.79
N ASP A 107 -26.44 43.53 7.52
CA ASP A 107 -26.29 42.64 8.67
C ASP A 107 -27.37 42.93 9.70
N THR A 108 -28.02 41.88 10.20
CA THR A 108 -29.00 41.96 11.27
C THR A 108 -28.45 41.27 12.51
N THR A 109 -28.57 41.95 13.64
CA THR A 109 -28.12 41.43 14.94
C THR A 109 -29.28 41.39 15.92
N LEU A 110 -29.50 40.22 16.53
CA LEU A 110 -30.57 39.99 17.50
C LEU A 110 -29.94 39.59 18.84
N LEU A 111 -30.49 40.16 19.91
CA LEU A 111 -30.09 39.83 21.27
C LEU A 111 -30.86 38.57 21.71
N PHE A 112 -30.18 37.63 22.29
CA PHE A 112 -30.75 36.45 22.91
C PHE A 112 -30.34 36.39 24.39
N ASP A 113 -31.37 36.45 25.28
CA ASP A 113 -31.17 36.24 26.71
C ASP A 113 -31.54 34.80 27.08
N ARG A 114 -30.56 34.04 27.48
CA ARG A 114 -30.65 32.60 27.77
C ARG A 114 -31.59 32.26 28.93
N TYR A 115 -31.84 33.21 29.83
CA TYR A 115 -32.58 33.01 31.05
C TYR A 115 -33.81 33.95 31.21
N SER A 116 -34.31 34.52 30.10
CA SER A 116 -35.45 35.44 30.21
C SER A 116 -36.74 34.72 30.69
N LYS A 117 -37.44 35.34 31.59
CA LYS A 117 -38.72 34.80 32.16
C LYS A 117 -39.83 34.65 31.11
N GLU A 118 -39.85 35.46 30.05
CA GLU A 118 -40.79 35.41 28.96
C GLU A 118 -40.62 34.14 28.10
N GLN A 119 -39.42 33.60 27.99
CA GLN A 119 -39.17 32.34 27.27
C GLN A 119 -39.49 31.12 28.14
N GLN A 120 -39.36 31.21 29.46
CA GLN A 120 -39.76 30.12 30.37
C GLN A 120 -41.26 29.90 30.49
N SER A 121 -42.09 30.90 30.16
CA SER A 121 -43.53 30.82 30.29
C SER A 121 -44.23 30.19 29.08
N LYS A 122 -43.63 30.23 27.88
CA LYS A 122 -44.17 29.69 26.64
C LYS A 122 -43.80 28.26 26.32
N GLU A 123 -42.68 27.78 26.81
CA GLU A 123 -42.18 26.40 26.58
C GLU A 123 -41.72 25.82 27.92
N LYS A 124 -42.59 25.13 28.62
CA LYS A 124 -42.29 24.48 29.89
C LYS A 124 -41.08 23.57 29.73
N ASN A 125 -39.97 23.91 30.39
CA ASN A 125 -38.75 23.12 30.58
C ASN A 125 -37.58 23.24 29.60
N MET A 126 -37.46 24.28 28.73
CA MET A 126 -36.34 24.37 27.80
C MET A 126 -35.46 25.61 28.06
N GLN A 127 -34.55 25.52 29.02
CA GLN A 127 -33.48 26.50 29.16
C GLN A 127 -32.49 26.35 27.98
N GLY A 128 -32.27 27.43 27.23
CA GLY A 128 -31.31 27.47 26.14
C GLY A 128 -31.83 27.14 24.74
N TYR A 129 -33.15 26.90 24.57
CA TYR A 129 -33.76 26.80 23.23
C TYR A 129 -34.32 28.16 22.79
N LYS A 130 -34.09 28.54 21.53
CA LYS A 130 -34.69 29.72 20.91
C LYS A 130 -34.95 29.47 19.44
N ASP A 131 -36.21 29.65 19.06
CA ASP A 131 -36.64 29.81 17.68
C ASP A 131 -36.78 31.31 17.38
N PHE A 132 -36.00 31.80 16.42
CA PHE A 132 -36.03 33.20 16.00
C PHE A 132 -37.11 33.47 14.96
N GLY A 133 -37.87 32.45 14.52
CA GLY A 133 -38.83 32.59 13.45
C GLY A 133 -38.17 33.05 12.15
N ALA A 134 -38.83 33.99 11.44
CA ALA A 134 -38.31 34.61 10.25
C ALA A 134 -37.44 35.83 10.59
N ILE A 135 -36.15 35.77 10.30
CA ILE A 135 -35.23 36.89 10.43
C ILE A 135 -35.16 37.56 9.07
N VAL A 136 -35.55 38.82 9.06
CA VAL A 136 -35.60 39.61 7.82
C VAL A 136 -34.27 40.35 7.60
N LEU A 137 -33.66 40.14 6.46
CA LEU A 137 -32.54 40.96 5.97
C LEU A 137 -33.06 41.99 4.95
N LYS A 138 -32.61 43.22 5.05
CA LYS A 138 -32.88 44.30 4.08
C LYS A 138 -31.71 44.42 3.11
N GLU A 139 -32.03 44.75 1.85
CA GLU A 139 -30.97 45.03 0.88
C GLU A 139 -30.12 46.21 1.32
N LYS A 140 -28.86 46.17 1.02
CA LYS A 140 -27.88 47.22 1.30
C LYS A 140 -27.79 48.11 0.05
N THR A 141 -28.41 49.32 0.10
CA THR A 141 -28.18 50.35 -0.89
C THR A 141 -26.72 50.81 -0.85
N LEU A 142 -25.97 50.52 -1.88
CA LEU A 142 -24.55 50.91 -1.97
C LEU A 142 -24.45 52.26 -2.67
N SER A 143 -24.05 53.31 -1.96
CA SER A 143 -23.35 54.41 -2.58
C SER A 143 -21.94 53.95 -2.98
N LEU A 144 -21.53 54.25 -4.22
CA LEU A 144 -20.23 53.87 -4.78
C LEU A 144 -19.08 54.66 -4.13
N GLU A 145 -18.72 54.34 -2.93
CA GLU A 145 -17.41 54.60 -2.35
C GLU A 145 -16.71 53.26 -2.19
N GLU A 146 -15.48 53.20 -2.61
CA GLU A 146 -14.55 52.09 -2.76
C GLU A 146 -14.75 50.92 -1.74
N LEU A 147 -15.38 49.86 -2.19
CA LEU A 147 -15.63 48.67 -1.35
C LEU A 147 -14.36 47.79 -1.31
N LYS A 148 -13.57 47.98 -0.30
CA LYS A 148 -12.55 46.99 0.08
C LYS A 148 -13.24 45.76 0.73
N VAL A 149 -13.65 44.80 -0.10
CA VAL A 149 -14.22 43.56 0.40
C VAL A 149 -13.11 42.71 1.02
N VAL A 150 -12.93 42.77 2.31
CA VAL A 150 -12.11 41.82 3.10
C VAL A 150 -13.00 40.64 3.49
N GLY A 151 -13.35 39.83 2.52
CA GLY A 151 -14.01 38.54 2.78
C GLY A 151 -12.94 37.49 3.12
N GLU A 152 -13.00 36.90 4.32
CA GLU A 152 -12.22 35.68 4.57
C GLU A 152 -12.74 34.57 3.66
N LEU A 153 -11.95 34.16 2.70
CA LEU A 153 -12.22 33.05 1.82
C LEU A 153 -12.37 31.76 2.65
N LYS A 154 -13.50 31.09 2.55
CA LYS A 154 -13.69 29.79 3.21
C LYS A 154 -12.66 28.79 2.68
N LYS A 155 -11.86 28.18 3.57
CA LYS A 155 -10.81 27.21 3.17
C LYS A 155 -11.38 25.98 2.50
N MET A 156 -12.54 25.50 2.97
CA MET A 156 -13.20 24.33 2.40
C MET A 156 -14.71 24.36 2.62
N PHE A 157 -15.46 23.76 1.70
CA PHE A 157 -16.92 23.60 1.80
C PHE A 157 -17.39 22.38 1.01
N LEU A 158 -18.59 21.85 1.35
CA LEU A 158 -19.20 20.73 0.66
C LEU A 158 -20.32 21.25 -0.27
N LYS A 159 -20.30 20.84 -1.53
CA LYS A 159 -21.35 21.09 -2.52
C LYS A 159 -21.88 19.76 -3.04
N GLY A 160 -23.05 19.33 -2.58
CA GLY A 160 -23.55 17.97 -2.79
C GLY A 160 -22.60 16.95 -2.18
N ASP A 161 -22.14 15.97 -2.97
CA ASP A 161 -21.17 14.94 -2.55
C ASP A 161 -19.71 15.34 -2.84
N THR A 162 -19.47 16.56 -3.36
CA THR A 162 -18.15 17.06 -3.72
C THR A 162 -17.59 17.96 -2.62
N LEU A 163 -16.44 17.62 -2.10
CA LEU A 163 -15.66 18.49 -1.21
C LEU A 163 -14.82 19.45 -2.04
N ILE A 164 -14.89 20.73 -1.75
CA ILE A 164 -14.17 21.78 -2.47
C ILE A 164 -13.24 22.52 -1.51
N TYR A 165 -11.97 22.60 -1.87
CA TYR A 165 -10.96 23.44 -1.22
C TYR A 165 -10.71 24.67 -2.08
N ASN A 166 -10.69 25.84 -1.45
CA ASN A 166 -10.31 27.08 -2.09
C ASN A 166 -8.79 27.31 -1.92
N THR A 167 -8.05 27.23 -2.99
CA THR A 167 -6.57 27.23 -2.94
C THR A 167 -5.98 28.53 -2.39
N ASP A 168 -6.56 29.67 -2.74
CA ASP A 168 -6.08 30.99 -2.30
C ASP A 168 -6.21 31.19 -0.79
N ALA A 169 -7.13 30.48 -0.14
CA ALA A 169 -7.31 30.55 1.31
C ALA A 169 -6.17 29.89 2.11
N PHE A 170 -5.27 29.14 1.46
CA PHE A 170 -4.14 28.46 2.11
C PHE A 170 -2.83 29.27 2.08
N LYS A 171 -2.79 30.42 1.41
CA LYS A 171 -1.64 31.35 1.35
C LYS A 171 -0.31 30.63 1.14
N MET A 172 -0.19 29.92 0.01
CA MET A 172 1.02 29.16 -0.30
C MET A 172 2.18 30.10 -0.66
N PRO A 173 3.44 29.77 -0.25
CA PRO A 173 4.61 30.48 -0.72
C PRO A 173 4.73 30.50 -2.24
N SER A 174 5.30 31.56 -2.81
CA SER A 174 5.57 31.61 -4.25
C SER A 174 6.46 30.45 -4.68
N GLY A 175 6.17 29.84 -5.84
CA GLY A 175 6.87 28.65 -6.35
C GLY A 175 6.47 27.32 -5.69
N SER A 176 5.45 27.33 -4.83
CA SER A 176 4.91 26.09 -4.27
C SER A 176 4.21 25.26 -5.35
N VAL A 177 4.37 23.94 -5.25
CA VAL A 177 3.70 22.96 -6.11
C VAL A 177 2.51 22.33 -5.43
N LEU A 178 1.66 21.65 -6.20
CA LEU A 178 0.45 21.00 -5.70
C LEU A 178 0.70 20.08 -4.50
N LEU A 179 1.80 19.33 -4.47
CA LEU A 179 2.16 18.45 -3.36
C LEU A 179 2.25 19.20 -2.02
N GLU A 180 2.87 20.39 -2.04
CA GLU A 180 3.01 21.23 -0.83
C GLU A 180 1.66 21.75 -0.34
N LEU A 181 0.73 22.04 -1.27
CA LEU A 181 -0.64 22.42 -0.93
C LEU A 181 -1.43 21.23 -0.39
N VAL A 182 -1.42 20.10 -1.09
CA VAL A 182 -2.17 18.90 -0.72
C VAL A 182 -1.82 18.42 0.70
N ARG A 183 -0.56 18.50 1.09
CA ARG A 183 -0.11 18.19 2.45
C ARG A 183 -0.70 19.09 3.54
N ARG A 184 -1.17 20.27 3.18
CA ARG A 184 -1.80 21.22 4.11
C ARG A 184 -3.33 21.15 4.12
N LEU A 185 -3.93 20.37 3.21
CA LEU A 185 -5.38 20.24 3.11
C LEU A 185 -5.92 19.37 4.25
N PRO A 186 -6.93 19.85 5.00
CA PRO A 186 -7.56 19.06 6.05
C PRO A 186 -8.18 17.77 5.49
N GLY A 187 -7.90 16.63 6.14
CA GLY A 187 -8.46 15.33 5.76
C GLY A 187 -7.70 14.61 4.65
N ILE A 188 -6.68 15.22 4.03
CA ILE A 188 -5.80 14.54 3.07
C ILE A 188 -4.50 14.16 3.77
N HIS A 189 -4.03 12.95 3.51
CA HIS A 189 -2.75 12.46 4.02
C HIS A 189 -2.15 11.44 3.05
N PHE A 190 -0.87 11.14 3.23
CA PHE A 190 -0.16 10.09 2.50
C PHE A 190 0.11 8.93 3.46
N ASN A 191 -0.15 7.70 3.01
CA ASN A 191 0.21 6.52 3.80
C ASN A 191 1.71 6.20 3.68
N GLU A 192 2.15 5.14 4.35
CA GLU A 192 3.54 4.65 4.32
C GLU A 192 4.01 4.24 2.90
N TYR A 193 3.09 3.86 2.01
CA TYR A 193 3.38 3.54 0.60
C TYR A 193 3.37 4.78 -0.31
N GLY A 194 3.19 5.99 0.25
CA GLY A 194 3.12 7.23 -0.52
C GLY A 194 1.79 7.44 -1.27
N MET A 195 0.78 6.62 -1.05
CA MET A 195 -0.55 6.81 -1.64
C MET A 195 -1.28 7.96 -0.95
N MET A 196 -1.92 8.81 -1.75
CA MET A 196 -2.72 9.93 -1.26
C MET A 196 -4.12 9.45 -0.87
N LEU A 197 -4.56 9.77 0.34
CA LEU A 197 -5.87 9.41 0.86
C LEU A 197 -6.65 10.65 1.30
N TYR A 198 -7.97 10.57 1.13
CA TYR A 198 -8.93 11.45 1.80
C TYR A 198 -9.73 10.63 2.82
N GLY A 199 -9.49 10.87 4.10
CA GLY A 199 -9.96 9.99 5.15
C GLY A 199 -9.38 8.57 4.99
N ASP A 200 -10.23 7.61 4.69
CA ASP A 200 -9.87 6.21 4.41
C ASP A 200 -9.89 5.85 2.92
N LYS A 201 -10.28 6.79 2.06
CA LYS A 201 -10.42 6.56 0.62
C LYS A 201 -9.14 6.93 -0.11
N ILE A 202 -8.59 5.99 -0.88
CA ILE A 202 -7.46 6.27 -1.77
C ILE A 202 -7.93 7.19 -2.90
N ILE A 203 -7.25 8.31 -3.09
CA ILE A 203 -7.41 9.15 -4.27
C ILE A 203 -6.66 8.46 -5.41
N SER A 204 -7.41 7.98 -6.39
CA SER A 204 -6.88 7.14 -7.47
C SER A 204 -6.36 7.94 -8.66
N GLU A 205 -6.80 9.19 -8.82
CA GLU A 205 -6.48 10.03 -9.97
C GLU A 205 -6.54 11.51 -9.61
N ILE A 206 -5.67 12.30 -10.26
CA ILE A 206 -5.76 13.77 -10.28
C ILE A 206 -6.23 14.20 -11.66
N LYS A 207 -7.35 14.93 -11.70
CA LYS A 207 -7.92 15.53 -12.91
C LYS A 207 -7.60 17.01 -13.02
N LEU A 208 -7.65 17.54 -14.22
CA LEU A 208 -7.54 18.96 -14.48
C LEU A 208 -8.80 19.42 -15.22
N ASN A 209 -9.53 20.38 -14.62
CA ASN A 209 -10.80 20.90 -15.15
C ASN A 209 -11.79 19.80 -15.57
N GLY A 210 -11.90 18.74 -14.74
CA GLY A 210 -12.77 17.59 -14.95
C GLY A 210 -12.24 16.51 -15.87
N GLN A 211 -11.09 16.70 -16.50
CA GLN A 211 -10.52 15.77 -17.47
C GLN A 211 -9.32 15.03 -16.91
N SER A 212 -9.13 13.77 -17.34
CA SER A 212 -7.97 12.96 -16.99
C SER A 212 -6.74 13.46 -17.74
N PHE A 213 -5.82 14.06 -17.00
CA PHE A 213 -4.51 14.46 -17.45
C PHE A 213 -3.43 13.58 -16.83
N PHE A 214 -2.19 13.73 -17.27
CA PHE A 214 -1.00 13.09 -16.69
C PHE A 214 -1.00 11.56 -16.82
N GLN A 215 -1.75 10.97 -17.75
CA GLN A 215 -1.87 9.51 -18.00
C GLN A 215 -2.11 8.70 -16.72
N GLY A 216 -2.79 9.30 -15.73
CA GLY A 216 -2.95 8.70 -14.40
C GLY A 216 -1.73 8.81 -13.48
N ASN A 217 -0.63 9.41 -13.94
CA ASN A 217 0.56 9.63 -13.11
C ASN A 217 0.38 10.85 -12.19
N MET A 218 -0.13 10.61 -11.00
CA MET A 218 -0.36 11.67 -10.01
C MET A 218 0.91 12.41 -9.61
N SER A 219 2.07 11.75 -9.67
CA SER A 219 3.35 12.36 -9.28
C SER A 219 3.71 13.53 -10.19
N VAL A 220 3.38 13.47 -11.48
CA VAL A 220 3.62 14.57 -12.42
C VAL A 220 2.81 15.80 -12.01
N ALA A 221 1.53 15.64 -11.69
CA ALA A 221 0.69 16.72 -11.23
C ALA A 221 1.16 17.27 -9.88
N LEU A 222 1.41 16.40 -8.91
CA LEU A 222 1.80 16.77 -7.54
C LEU A 222 3.12 17.55 -7.51
N ASN A 223 4.09 17.15 -8.31
CA ASN A 223 5.44 17.73 -8.25
C ASN A 223 5.62 18.96 -9.15
N ASN A 224 4.73 19.18 -10.12
CA ASN A 224 4.96 20.17 -11.17
C ASN A 224 3.88 21.25 -11.24
N MET A 225 2.63 20.97 -10.82
CA MET A 225 1.54 21.94 -10.93
C MET A 225 1.73 23.09 -9.94
N PRO A 226 1.92 24.34 -10.42
CA PRO A 226 2.08 25.50 -9.54
C PRO A 226 0.77 25.81 -8.80
N THR A 227 0.85 26.00 -7.49
CA THR A 227 -0.34 26.32 -6.68
C THR A 227 -0.99 27.65 -7.04
N GLN A 228 -0.22 28.57 -7.58
CA GLN A 228 -0.69 29.92 -7.99
C GLN A 228 -1.69 29.86 -9.14
N GLU A 229 -1.63 28.85 -10.00
CA GLU A 229 -2.54 28.67 -11.13
C GLU A 229 -3.87 27.99 -10.72
N LEU A 230 -3.97 27.50 -9.49
CA LEU A 230 -5.14 26.77 -9.02
C LEU A 230 -6.14 27.71 -8.34
N GLU A 231 -7.42 27.55 -8.69
CA GLU A 231 -8.57 28.21 -8.04
C GLU A 231 -9.16 27.33 -6.95
N GLN A 232 -9.41 26.04 -7.27
CA GLN A 232 -10.07 25.09 -6.39
C GLN A 232 -9.50 23.69 -6.59
N LEU A 233 -9.55 22.89 -5.50
CA LEU A 233 -9.39 21.44 -5.55
C LEU A 233 -10.70 20.80 -5.14
N LYS A 234 -11.22 19.89 -5.95
CA LYS A 234 -12.47 19.18 -5.70
C LYS A 234 -12.20 17.70 -5.47
N ILE A 235 -12.78 17.10 -4.44
CA ILE A 235 -12.70 15.66 -4.19
C ILE A 235 -14.11 15.09 -4.28
N TYR A 236 -14.27 14.08 -5.14
CA TYR A 236 -15.53 13.40 -5.36
C TYR A 236 -15.33 11.96 -5.84
N ASP A 237 -16.37 11.15 -5.69
CA ASP A 237 -16.37 9.77 -6.16
C ASP A 237 -16.92 9.70 -7.60
N THR A 238 -16.19 9.05 -8.49
CA THR A 238 -16.58 8.82 -9.88
C THR A 238 -16.33 7.37 -10.28
N VAL A 239 -16.95 6.92 -11.36
CA VAL A 239 -16.66 5.62 -11.97
C VAL A 239 -15.61 5.85 -13.05
N ASN A 240 -14.51 5.11 -13.00
CA ASN A 240 -13.49 5.17 -14.04
C ASN A 240 -14.05 4.58 -15.34
N SER A 241 -13.84 5.25 -16.45
CA SER A 241 -14.29 4.79 -17.77
C SER A 241 -13.71 3.42 -18.13
N GLN A 242 -12.51 3.12 -17.68
CA GLN A 242 -11.82 1.85 -17.93
C GLN A 242 -12.41 0.69 -17.11
N ASP A 243 -12.80 0.95 -15.86
CA ASP A 243 -13.51 -0.03 -15.04
C ASP A 243 -14.90 -0.35 -15.64
N SER A 244 -15.53 0.65 -16.25
CA SER A 244 -16.81 0.46 -16.97
C SER A 244 -16.65 -0.47 -18.19
N ILE A 245 -15.54 -0.38 -18.93
CA ILE A 245 -15.24 -1.27 -20.07
C ILE A 245 -15.01 -2.72 -19.61
N ASN A 246 -14.43 -2.90 -18.43
CA ASN A 246 -14.19 -4.20 -17.83
C ASN A 246 -15.39 -4.76 -17.04
N GLY A 247 -16.57 -4.09 -17.10
CA GLY A 247 -17.76 -4.49 -16.36
C GLY A 247 -17.67 -4.22 -14.84
N SER A 248 -16.65 -3.50 -14.39
CA SER A 248 -16.47 -3.10 -13.00
C SER A 248 -16.95 -1.65 -12.82
N PHE A 249 -17.98 -1.45 -12.02
CA PHE A 249 -18.53 -0.11 -11.72
C PHE A 249 -18.11 0.36 -10.32
N ARG A 250 -16.89 0.05 -9.94
CA ARG A 250 -16.34 0.50 -8.67
C ARG A 250 -16.15 2.02 -8.71
N LYS A 251 -16.79 2.72 -7.77
CA LYS A 251 -16.52 4.13 -7.57
C LYS A 251 -15.11 4.32 -7.01
N THR A 252 -14.35 5.19 -7.64
CA THR A 252 -13.03 5.64 -7.19
C THR A 252 -13.11 7.10 -6.78
N THR A 253 -12.34 7.46 -5.75
CA THR A 253 -12.23 8.86 -5.32
C THR A 253 -11.18 9.56 -6.16
N VAL A 254 -11.51 10.71 -6.72
CA VAL A 254 -10.62 11.51 -7.55
C VAL A 254 -10.45 12.92 -6.98
N MET A 255 -9.30 13.53 -7.25
CA MET A 255 -9.04 14.94 -7.01
C MET A 255 -9.07 15.69 -8.34
N ASP A 256 -9.92 16.72 -8.48
CA ASP A 256 -10.02 17.53 -9.68
C ASP A 256 -9.53 18.96 -9.39
N MET A 257 -8.52 19.37 -10.14
CA MET A 257 -7.94 20.70 -10.08
C MET A 257 -8.70 21.65 -11.00
N LYS A 258 -9.28 22.70 -10.45
CA LYS A 258 -9.81 23.83 -11.24
C LYS A 258 -8.77 24.94 -11.31
N THR A 259 -8.44 25.39 -12.50
CA THR A 259 -7.48 26.46 -12.73
C THR A 259 -8.13 27.84 -12.81
N LYS A 260 -7.39 28.89 -12.49
CA LYS A 260 -7.84 30.30 -12.52
C LYS A 260 -8.10 30.81 -13.94
N ARG A 261 -7.39 30.24 -14.90
CA ARG A 261 -7.53 30.51 -16.33
C ARG A 261 -7.74 29.21 -17.07
N ASP A 262 -8.29 29.27 -18.24
CA ASP A 262 -8.39 28.09 -19.09
C ASP A 262 -6.98 27.71 -19.58
N ILE A 263 -6.56 26.50 -19.22
CA ILE A 263 -5.26 25.95 -19.59
C ILE A 263 -5.53 24.86 -20.62
N SER A 264 -5.16 25.13 -21.86
CA SER A 264 -5.34 24.20 -22.96
C SER A 264 -4.09 23.37 -23.25
N LYS A 265 -2.91 23.89 -22.92
CA LYS A 265 -1.62 23.24 -23.16
C LYS A 265 -0.73 23.38 -21.94
N ILE A 266 0.02 22.32 -21.66
CA ILE A 266 0.92 22.25 -20.52
C ILE A 266 2.25 21.67 -20.97
N LEU A 267 3.34 22.28 -20.55
CA LEU A 267 4.68 21.71 -20.61
C LEU A 267 5.26 21.71 -19.20
N PHE A 268 5.57 20.54 -18.68
CA PHE A 268 6.45 20.39 -17.52
C PHE A 268 7.76 19.76 -17.94
N ALA A 269 8.86 20.43 -17.65
CA ALA A 269 10.18 19.86 -17.82
C ALA A 269 10.99 20.09 -16.54
N ASN A 270 11.63 19.04 -16.06
CA ASN A 270 12.45 19.04 -14.87
C ASN A 270 13.79 18.41 -15.18
N ILE A 271 14.84 18.99 -14.65
CA ILE A 271 16.17 18.41 -14.66
C ILE A 271 16.71 18.48 -13.24
N ALA A 272 17.27 17.37 -12.77
CA ALA A 272 17.95 17.33 -11.49
C ALA A 272 19.28 16.58 -11.63
N ALA A 273 20.32 17.10 -11.02
CA ALA A 273 21.63 16.48 -10.94
C ALA A 273 22.17 16.61 -9.52
N GLY A 274 22.77 15.55 -9.00
CA GLY A 274 23.31 15.55 -7.67
C GLY A 274 24.49 14.60 -7.52
N THR A 275 25.31 14.85 -6.53
CA THR A 275 26.43 14.00 -6.16
C THR A 275 26.51 13.86 -4.65
N ALA A 276 26.97 12.70 -4.20
CA ALA A 276 27.20 12.43 -2.80
C ALA A 276 28.68 12.54 -2.45
N ASN A 277 28.99 12.73 -1.17
CA ASN A 277 30.35 12.76 -0.66
C ASN A 277 31.06 11.40 -0.72
N LYS A 278 30.34 10.31 -1.02
CA LYS A 278 30.92 9.00 -1.30
C LYS A 278 31.22 8.89 -2.79
N TRP A 279 32.44 8.52 -3.13
CA TRP A 279 32.93 8.42 -4.50
C TRP A 279 32.04 7.55 -5.40
N GLY A 280 31.77 8.03 -6.61
CA GLY A 280 30.95 7.30 -7.57
C GLY A 280 29.44 7.33 -7.32
N LYS A 281 28.96 8.06 -6.31
CA LYS A 281 27.53 8.18 -6.01
C LYS A 281 26.94 9.47 -6.59
N TYR A 282 26.02 9.32 -7.53
CA TYR A 282 25.40 10.43 -8.24
C TYR A 282 23.94 10.14 -8.58
N ILE A 283 23.22 11.19 -8.94
CA ILE A 283 21.88 11.11 -9.50
C ILE A 283 21.75 12.12 -10.65
N LEU A 284 21.19 11.69 -11.76
CA LEU A 284 20.77 12.51 -12.88
C LEU A 284 19.35 12.11 -13.26
N ASN A 285 18.45 13.06 -13.26
CA ASN A 285 17.06 12.86 -13.64
C ASN A 285 16.62 13.94 -14.61
N GLY A 286 15.88 13.56 -15.63
CA GLY A 286 15.23 14.46 -16.56
C GLY A 286 13.85 13.93 -16.90
N ASP A 287 12.84 14.78 -16.84
CA ASP A 287 11.50 14.47 -17.31
C ASP A 287 10.90 15.65 -18.06
N ALA A 288 10.19 15.34 -19.13
CA ALA A 288 9.40 16.28 -19.88
C ALA A 288 8.03 15.68 -20.18
N ASN A 289 6.99 16.43 -19.87
CA ASN A 289 5.60 16.06 -20.09
C ASN A 289 4.92 17.19 -20.84
N ILE A 290 4.42 16.91 -22.02
CA ILE A 290 3.77 17.85 -22.92
C ILE A 290 2.33 17.42 -23.11
N HIS A 291 1.39 18.30 -22.77
CA HIS A 291 -0.03 18.12 -23.00
C HIS A 291 -0.48 19.16 -24.02
N LEU A 292 -0.77 18.74 -25.22
CA LEU A 292 -1.26 19.63 -26.30
C LEU A 292 -2.77 19.77 -26.25
N SER A 293 -3.45 18.81 -25.66
CA SER A 293 -4.89 18.80 -25.40
C SER A 293 -5.17 17.78 -24.29
N PRO A 294 -6.37 17.71 -23.72
CA PRO A 294 -6.75 16.66 -22.76
C PRO A 294 -6.60 15.23 -23.28
N THR A 295 -6.49 15.10 -24.57
CA THR A 295 -6.43 13.81 -25.29
C THR A 295 -5.12 13.55 -26.01
N SER A 296 -4.21 14.55 -26.04
CA SER A 296 -2.88 14.47 -26.66
C SER A 296 -1.82 14.79 -25.62
N GLU A 297 -1.10 13.77 -25.19
CA GLU A 297 -0.13 13.83 -24.11
C GLU A 297 1.12 13.01 -24.48
N TYR A 298 2.27 13.61 -24.29
CA TYR A 298 3.57 13.00 -24.56
C TYR A 298 4.47 13.17 -23.36
N SER A 299 5.14 12.11 -22.94
CA SER A 299 6.11 12.19 -21.86
C SER A 299 7.37 11.43 -22.18
N VAL A 300 8.48 11.98 -21.73
CA VAL A 300 9.80 11.36 -21.72
C VAL A 300 10.35 11.49 -20.33
N SER A 301 10.85 10.41 -19.75
CA SER A 301 11.57 10.46 -18.49
C SER A 301 12.85 9.65 -18.57
N THR A 302 13.89 10.15 -17.94
CA THR A 302 15.16 9.45 -17.78
C THR A 302 15.66 9.59 -16.36
N THR A 303 16.19 8.52 -15.81
CA THR A 303 16.87 8.52 -14.52
C THR A 303 18.14 7.72 -14.65
N ILE A 304 19.25 8.29 -14.21
CA ILE A 304 20.53 7.62 -14.06
C ILE A 304 20.96 7.86 -12.62
N SER A 305 21.10 6.82 -11.83
CA SER A 305 21.40 6.94 -10.41
C SER A 305 22.33 5.82 -9.98
N SER A 306 23.36 6.16 -9.26
CA SER A 306 24.17 5.21 -8.48
C SER A 306 23.81 5.29 -7.00
N LEU A 307 22.75 6.03 -6.68
CA LEU A 307 22.15 6.04 -5.34
C LEU A 307 21.16 4.89 -5.24
N PRO A 308 20.97 4.43 -4.04
CA PRO A 308 20.06 3.36 -3.74
C PRO A 308 18.64 3.60 -4.27
N THR A 309 18.02 2.54 -4.83
CA THR A 309 16.72 2.58 -5.50
C THR A 309 15.55 3.02 -4.62
N ASP A 310 15.70 2.87 -3.29
CA ASP A 310 14.65 3.23 -2.33
C ASP A 310 14.60 4.73 -2.00
N ILE A 311 15.53 5.52 -2.54
CA ILE A 311 15.39 6.97 -2.49
C ILE A 311 14.66 7.42 -3.76
N PRO A 312 13.34 7.68 -3.72
CA PRO A 312 12.67 8.26 -4.88
C PRO A 312 13.38 9.55 -5.26
N VAL A 313 13.53 9.81 -6.54
CA VAL A 313 14.14 11.05 -7.05
C VAL A 313 13.47 12.28 -6.41
N SER A 314 12.16 12.22 -6.16
CA SER A 314 11.42 13.25 -5.43
C SER A 314 11.96 13.50 -4.01
N ARG A 315 12.51 12.48 -3.33
CA ARG A 315 13.15 12.64 -2.01
C ARG A 315 14.55 13.22 -2.13
N ALA A 316 15.32 12.76 -3.10
CA ALA A 316 16.64 13.33 -3.38
C ALA A 316 16.56 14.83 -3.74
N ILE A 317 15.44 15.27 -4.31
CA ILE A 317 15.17 16.70 -4.64
C ILE A 317 14.60 17.48 -3.42
N GLY A 318 14.57 16.87 -2.22
CA GLY A 318 14.17 17.57 -0.99
C GLY A 318 12.66 17.73 -0.77
N LEU A 319 11.83 16.90 -1.40
CA LEU A 319 10.38 16.99 -1.30
C LEU A 319 9.78 16.19 -0.13
N SER A 320 10.48 15.21 0.42
CA SER A 320 10.04 14.53 1.65
C SER A 320 11.16 13.72 2.32
N MET A 321 11.30 13.90 3.62
CA MET A 321 12.29 13.19 4.45
C MET A 321 11.63 12.22 5.46
N ASP A 322 10.34 11.99 5.32
CA ASP A 322 9.54 11.28 6.34
C ASP A 322 9.81 9.76 6.37
N GLN A 323 10.48 9.23 5.36
CA GLN A 323 10.72 7.79 5.24
C GLN A 323 12.08 7.56 4.59
N VAL A 324 13.14 7.68 5.34
CA VAL A 324 14.45 7.20 4.91
C VAL A 324 14.61 5.79 5.47
N SER A 325 14.52 4.80 4.61
CA SER A 325 14.97 3.45 4.88
C SER A 325 16.44 3.34 4.53
N ALA A 326 17.13 2.48 5.22
CA ALA A 326 18.47 2.07 4.87
C ALA A 326 18.49 1.40 3.50
N VAL A 327 19.57 1.53 2.80
CA VAL A 327 19.58 1.28 1.37
C VAL A 327 20.82 0.53 0.97
N SER A 328 20.67 -0.43 0.07
CA SER A 328 21.75 -1.19 -0.55
C SER A 328 22.94 -0.32 -0.98
N ASN A 329 24.14 -0.82 -0.77
CA ASN A 329 25.37 -0.03 -0.92
C ASN A 329 25.74 0.28 -2.38
N ASN A 330 25.36 -0.56 -3.34
CA ASN A 330 25.83 -0.46 -4.71
C ASN A 330 24.75 -0.78 -5.73
N ASP A 331 23.80 0.15 -5.91
CA ASP A 331 22.85 0.08 -7.00
C ASP A 331 23.19 1.13 -8.06
N THR A 332 23.24 0.72 -9.31
CA THR A 332 23.22 1.65 -10.43
C THR A 332 21.99 1.38 -11.26
N ARG A 333 21.13 2.36 -11.36
CA ARG A 333 19.92 2.29 -12.16
C ARG A 333 19.94 3.28 -13.30
N LYS A 334 19.61 2.80 -14.50
CA LYS A 334 19.39 3.65 -15.68
C LYS A 334 18.02 3.31 -16.24
N ASN A 335 17.16 4.30 -16.27
CA ASN A 335 15.82 4.14 -16.80
C ASN A 335 15.58 5.20 -17.88
N VAL A 336 14.97 4.80 -18.97
CA VAL A 336 14.42 5.68 -20.00
C VAL A 336 13.01 5.21 -20.30
N SER A 337 12.04 6.10 -20.25
CA SER A 337 10.68 5.78 -20.66
C SER A 337 10.08 6.88 -21.53
N ILE A 338 9.31 6.47 -22.54
CA ILE A 338 8.57 7.34 -23.45
C ILE A 338 7.13 6.88 -23.42
N SER A 339 6.19 7.80 -23.28
CA SER A 339 4.77 7.47 -23.40
C SER A 339 4.04 8.49 -24.26
N VAL A 340 3.05 7.99 -24.98
CA VAL A 340 2.23 8.73 -25.94
C VAL A 340 0.77 8.41 -25.68
N LYS A 341 -0.05 9.45 -25.58
CA LYS A 341 -1.50 9.35 -25.60
C LYS A 341 -2.01 10.28 -26.67
N GLU A 342 -2.73 9.77 -27.65
CA GLU A 342 -3.19 10.54 -28.79
C GLU A 342 -4.58 10.08 -29.26
N ASN A 343 -5.39 11.03 -29.69
CA ASN A 343 -6.64 10.74 -30.40
C ASN A 343 -6.39 10.57 -31.90
N LEU A 344 -6.66 9.39 -32.40
CA LEU A 344 -6.65 9.05 -33.82
C LEU A 344 -8.03 9.32 -34.40
N GLY A 345 -8.26 10.56 -34.80
CA GLY A 345 -9.56 11.04 -35.25
C GLY A 345 -10.58 11.15 -34.10
N LYS A 346 -11.89 11.15 -34.44
CA LYS A 346 -12.98 11.43 -33.47
C LYS A 346 -13.34 10.25 -32.55
N LYS A 347 -12.88 9.04 -32.80
CA LYS A 347 -13.41 7.83 -32.15
C LYS A 347 -12.37 6.92 -31.53
N TRP A 348 -11.10 7.03 -31.90
CA TRP A 348 -10.04 6.18 -31.43
C TRP A 348 -9.09 6.96 -30.51
N ASN A 349 -8.64 6.32 -29.45
CA ASN A 349 -7.62 6.83 -28.55
C ASN A 349 -6.49 5.79 -28.45
N LEU A 350 -5.27 6.22 -28.80
CA LEU A 350 -4.06 5.44 -28.65
C LEU A 350 -3.37 5.82 -27.34
N ILE A 351 -2.93 4.83 -26.59
CA ILE A 351 -2.02 4.96 -25.46
C ILE A 351 -0.88 3.99 -25.71
N SER A 352 0.35 4.46 -25.73
CA SER A 352 1.54 3.64 -25.92
C SER A 352 2.64 4.06 -24.97
N GLN A 353 3.40 3.10 -24.49
CA GLN A 353 4.57 3.33 -23.64
C GLN A 353 5.68 2.38 -24.04
N ALA A 354 6.91 2.88 -24.04
CA ALA A 354 8.12 2.08 -24.16
C ALA A 354 9.09 2.47 -23.04
N SER A 355 9.74 1.47 -22.45
CA SER A 355 10.76 1.71 -21.41
C SER A 355 11.95 0.76 -21.56
N HIS A 356 13.09 1.28 -21.16
CA HIS A 356 14.31 0.52 -20.95
C HIS A 356 14.79 0.79 -19.53
N ASP A 357 14.94 -0.27 -18.75
CA ASP A 357 15.47 -0.27 -17.38
C ASP A 357 16.75 -1.10 -17.35
N HIS A 358 17.82 -0.53 -16.80
CA HIS A 358 19.05 -1.23 -16.50
C HIS A 358 19.36 -1.06 -15.00
N ASP A 359 19.48 -2.18 -14.31
CA ASP A 359 19.83 -2.24 -12.90
C ASP A 359 21.12 -3.06 -12.71
N ASP A 360 22.07 -2.49 -11.99
CA ASP A 360 23.28 -3.18 -11.50
C ASP A 360 23.28 -3.09 -9.99
N PHE A 361 23.06 -4.22 -9.34
CA PHE A 361 22.77 -4.34 -7.91
C PHE A 361 23.83 -5.21 -7.24
N VAL A 362 24.35 -4.78 -6.10
CA VAL A 362 25.22 -5.56 -5.23
C VAL A 362 24.66 -5.58 -3.82
N SER A 363 24.51 -6.77 -3.25
CA SER A 363 24.01 -6.98 -1.90
C SER A 363 24.95 -7.85 -1.10
N ILE A 364 25.20 -7.45 0.12
CA ILE A 364 25.90 -8.27 1.13
C ILE A 364 24.92 -8.50 2.25
N ARG A 365 24.70 -9.75 2.59
CA ARG A 365 23.72 -10.15 3.60
C ARG A 365 24.31 -11.21 4.50
N SER A 366 24.35 -10.92 5.80
CA SER A 366 24.73 -11.87 6.82
C SER A 366 23.53 -12.27 7.65
N SER A 367 23.33 -13.55 7.92
CA SER A 367 22.27 -14.04 8.80
C SER A 367 22.74 -15.10 9.75
N ALA A 368 22.20 -15.05 10.96
CA ALA A 368 22.33 -16.07 11.98
C ALA A 368 20.94 -16.62 12.31
N ASP A 369 20.82 -17.92 12.25
CA ASP A 369 19.55 -18.64 12.51
C ASP A 369 19.78 -19.62 13.69
N GLU A 370 18.89 -19.61 14.67
CA GLU A 370 18.76 -20.65 15.67
C GLU A 370 17.52 -21.47 15.34
N LEU A 371 17.68 -22.74 15.10
CA LEU A 371 16.59 -23.66 14.78
C LEU A 371 16.36 -24.62 15.95
N TYR A 372 15.15 -24.69 16.44
CA TYR A 372 14.78 -25.54 17.55
C TYR A 372 14.51 -26.96 17.05
N LEU A 373 15.31 -27.93 17.47
CA LEU A 373 15.07 -29.37 17.28
C LEU A 373 14.46 -29.97 18.55
N ALA A 374 14.18 -31.28 18.55
CA ALA A 374 13.51 -31.95 19.67
C ALA A 374 14.23 -31.75 21.00
N ASP A 375 15.55 -31.99 21.03
CA ASP A 375 16.35 -32.03 22.26
C ASP A 375 17.40 -30.92 22.32
N ASN A 376 17.71 -30.27 21.19
CA ASN A 376 18.76 -29.26 21.07
C ASN A 376 18.37 -28.14 20.09
N SER A 377 19.26 -27.18 19.89
CA SER A 377 19.17 -26.19 18.82
C SER A 377 20.30 -26.36 17.82
N ILE A 378 20.06 -26.04 16.55
CA ILE A 378 21.10 -25.90 15.54
C ILE A 378 21.24 -24.41 15.20
N PHE A 379 22.47 -23.95 15.18
CA PHE A 379 22.80 -22.58 14.78
C PHE A 379 23.36 -22.58 13.37
N ASN A 380 22.75 -21.81 12.47
CA ASN A 380 23.23 -21.66 11.10
C ASN A 380 23.65 -20.22 10.86
N LEU A 381 24.87 -20.04 10.39
CA LEU A 381 25.41 -18.77 9.99
C LEU A 381 25.54 -18.74 8.48
N ASN A 382 25.08 -17.67 7.86
CA ASN A 382 25.17 -17.49 6.41
C ASN A 382 25.69 -16.08 6.12
N ASP A 383 26.72 -16.01 5.30
CA ASP A 383 27.24 -14.77 4.71
C ASP A 383 27.13 -14.88 3.19
N ARG A 384 26.34 -13.99 2.59
CA ARG A 384 26.02 -14.03 1.17
C ARG A 384 26.36 -12.71 0.50
N HIS A 385 27.18 -12.80 -0.52
CA HIS A 385 27.48 -11.74 -1.47
C HIS A 385 26.74 -12.04 -2.77
N GLU A 386 25.99 -11.09 -3.26
CA GLU A 386 25.22 -11.23 -4.51
C GLU A 386 25.43 -10.00 -5.37
N SER A 387 25.72 -10.19 -6.65
CA SER A 387 25.67 -9.15 -7.67
C SER A 387 24.68 -9.56 -8.76
N ARG A 388 23.91 -8.60 -9.25
CA ARG A 388 22.93 -8.82 -10.30
C ARG A 388 22.95 -7.66 -11.28
N LYS A 389 23.01 -7.99 -12.57
CA LYS A 389 22.81 -7.05 -13.67
C LYS A 389 21.58 -7.44 -14.44
N SER A 390 20.68 -6.52 -14.66
CA SER A 390 19.48 -6.78 -15.44
C SER A 390 19.17 -5.66 -16.44
N ASN A 391 18.60 -6.05 -17.59
CA ASN A 391 18.07 -5.14 -18.58
C ASN A 391 16.63 -5.54 -18.90
N ASP A 392 15.72 -4.62 -18.67
CA ASP A 392 14.30 -4.81 -18.94
C ASP A 392 13.86 -3.85 -20.05
N ASN A 393 13.40 -4.40 -21.18
CA ASN A 393 12.82 -3.66 -22.28
C ASN A 393 11.34 -3.98 -22.35
N LYS A 394 10.49 -2.97 -22.34
CA LYS A 394 9.03 -3.14 -22.41
C LYS A 394 8.45 -2.16 -23.41
N ALA A 395 7.53 -2.65 -24.22
CA ALA A 395 6.69 -1.81 -25.06
C ALA A 395 5.25 -2.29 -24.95
N ASP A 396 4.34 -1.37 -24.68
CA ASP A 396 2.91 -1.64 -24.64
C ASP A 396 2.14 -0.61 -25.46
N PHE A 397 1.04 -1.05 -26.03
CA PHE A 397 0.08 -0.17 -26.66
C PHE A 397 -1.34 -0.58 -26.33
N ARG A 398 -2.21 0.41 -26.35
CA ARG A 398 -3.65 0.20 -26.23
C ARG A 398 -4.38 1.16 -27.15
N LEU A 399 -5.24 0.61 -27.98
CA LEU A 399 -6.08 1.33 -28.92
C LEU A 399 -7.54 1.16 -28.48
N ASN A 400 -8.17 2.22 -28.02
CA ASN A 400 -9.54 2.22 -27.55
C ASN A 400 -10.43 2.94 -28.56
N LYS A 401 -11.56 2.33 -28.91
CA LYS A 401 -12.64 2.95 -29.68
C LYS A 401 -13.85 3.10 -28.81
N SER A 402 -14.35 4.33 -28.70
CA SER A 402 -15.63 4.60 -28.09
C SER A 402 -16.58 5.18 -29.15
N SER A 403 -17.59 4.43 -29.50
CA SER A 403 -18.65 4.93 -30.37
C SER A 403 -19.99 4.58 -29.75
N GLY A 404 -20.83 5.59 -29.42
CA GLY A 404 -22.12 5.55 -28.73
C GLY A 404 -22.79 4.25 -28.31
N LYS A 405 -22.61 3.16 -29.04
CA LYS A 405 -23.20 1.83 -28.76
C LYS A 405 -22.21 0.70 -28.54
N MET A 406 -20.91 0.90 -28.80
CA MET A 406 -19.91 -0.16 -28.70
C MET A 406 -18.54 0.40 -28.30
N MET A 407 -17.89 -0.27 -27.37
CA MET A 407 -16.51 -0.03 -26.97
C MET A 407 -15.64 -1.19 -27.43
N VAL A 408 -14.50 -0.88 -28.05
CA VAL A 408 -13.50 -1.86 -28.48
C VAL A 408 -12.15 -1.42 -27.91
N SER A 409 -11.45 -2.34 -27.29
CA SER A 409 -10.08 -2.12 -26.80
C SER A 409 -9.16 -3.20 -27.36
N ILE A 410 -8.16 -2.80 -28.12
CA ILE A 410 -7.09 -3.65 -28.61
C ILE A 410 -5.84 -3.30 -27.80
N SER A 411 -5.15 -4.29 -27.29
CA SER A 411 -3.92 -4.08 -26.50
C SER A 411 -2.83 -5.05 -26.92
N GLY A 412 -1.60 -4.60 -26.86
CA GLY A 412 -0.43 -5.45 -27.05
C GLY A 412 0.67 -5.04 -26.08
N ASN A 413 1.44 -6.03 -25.66
CA ASN A 413 2.63 -5.84 -24.83
C ASN A 413 3.74 -6.77 -25.32
N VAL A 414 4.95 -6.25 -25.45
CA VAL A 414 6.16 -7.02 -25.75
C VAL A 414 7.20 -6.65 -24.70
N SER A 415 7.87 -7.65 -24.14
CA SER A 415 8.96 -7.40 -23.20
C SER A 415 10.09 -8.40 -23.40
N ARG A 416 11.32 -7.94 -23.15
CA ARG A 416 12.50 -8.78 -22.99
C ARG A 416 13.25 -8.36 -21.73
N SER A 417 13.50 -9.34 -20.86
CA SER A 417 14.25 -9.15 -19.62
C SER A 417 15.45 -10.06 -19.62
N THR A 418 16.65 -9.50 -19.61
CA THR A 418 17.89 -10.26 -19.45
C THR A 418 18.46 -9.98 -18.07
N SER A 419 18.89 -11.03 -17.37
CA SER A 419 19.56 -10.86 -16.09
C SER A 419 20.71 -11.85 -15.95
N THR A 420 21.79 -11.36 -15.38
CA THR A 420 22.92 -12.16 -14.93
C THR A 420 23.13 -11.89 -13.45
N SER A 421 23.19 -12.94 -12.63
CA SER A 421 23.51 -12.80 -11.22
C SER A 421 24.67 -13.72 -10.86
N SER A 422 25.55 -13.24 -9.99
CA SER A 422 26.55 -14.05 -9.33
C SER A 422 26.33 -13.99 -7.83
N SER A 423 26.56 -15.12 -7.17
CA SER A 423 26.44 -15.20 -5.72
C SER A 423 27.56 -16.04 -5.14
N GLU A 424 28.07 -15.61 -4.00
CA GLU A 424 28.96 -16.37 -3.13
C GLU A 424 28.30 -16.44 -1.77
N THR A 425 28.20 -17.64 -1.21
CA THR A 425 27.59 -17.85 0.10
C THR A 425 28.50 -18.76 0.91
N THR A 426 28.91 -18.31 2.08
CA THR A 426 29.53 -19.15 3.10
C THR A 426 28.48 -19.46 4.16
N SER A 427 28.18 -20.74 4.38
CA SER A 427 27.28 -21.19 5.44
C SER A 427 27.97 -22.14 6.39
N MET A 428 27.64 -22.06 7.67
CA MET A 428 28.19 -22.91 8.73
C MET A 428 27.05 -23.34 9.64
N SER A 429 27.07 -24.59 10.09
CA SER A 429 26.11 -25.13 11.05
C SER A 429 26.81 -25.62 12.30
N PHE A 430 26.23 -25.32 13.47
CA PHE A 430 26.77 -25.65 14.79
C PHE A 430 25.69 -26.31 15.63
N THR A 431 26.12 -27.24 16.55
CA THR A 431 25.22 -27.87 17.51
C THR A 431 25.00 -27.04 18.77
N GLU A 432 25.80 -26.03 19.00
CA GLU A 432 25.72 -25.12 20.13
C GLU A 432 25.89 -23.68 19.63
N ASN A 433 25.51 -22.71 20.45
CA ASN A 433 25.69 -21.29 20.10
C ASN A 433 27.21 -20.98 19.89
N PRO A 434 27.61 -20.62 18.66
CA PRO A 434 29.02 -20.34 18.38
C PRO A 434 29.49 -18.96 18.85
N PHE A 435 28.60 -18.12 19.37
CA PHE A 435 28.89 -16.78 19.81
C PHE A 435 29.21 -16.75 21.31
N ILE A 436 30.20 -15.95 21.69
CA ILE A 436 30.49 -15.63 23.09
C ILE A 436 29.43 -14.64 23.57
N GLY A 437 28.27 -15.15 24.04
CA GLY A 437 27.10 -14.37 24.43
C GLY A 437 25.95 -14.48 23.47
N ASP A 438 25.32 -13.33 23.15
CA ASP A 438 24.14 -13.29 22.28
C ASP A 438 24.49 -13.52 20.81
N MET A 439 23.54 -14.08 20.06
CA MET A 439 23.67 -14.33 18.63
C MET A 439 23.92 -13.02 17.86
N SER A 440 24.86 -13.07 16.91
CA SER A 440 25.30 -11.92 16.12
C SER A 440 25.35 -12.26 14.63
N THR A 441 25.35 -11.24 13.78
CA THR A 441 25.68 -11.35 12.35
C THR A 441 27.13 -10.94 12.05
N ASP A 442 27.91 -10.61 13.06
CA ASP A 442 29.37 -10.45 12.98
C ASP A 442 30.01 -11.78 13.29
N PHE A 443 30.61 -12.42 12.28
CA PHE A 443 31.22 -13.74 12.36
C PHE A 443 32.74 -13.68 12.57
N SER A 444 33.28 -12.51 12.93
CA SER A 444 34.72 -12.34 13.15
C SER A 444 35.23 -13.08 14.37
N ASN A 445 34.39 -13.39 15.35
CA ASN A 445 34.76 -13.99 16.61
C ASN A 445 33.80 -15.09 17.03
N ILE A 446 33.80 -16.22 16.31
CA ILE A 446 32.95 -17.39 16.57
C ILE A 446 33.78 -18.58 17.05
N ASP A 447 33.21 -19.39 17.96
CA ASP A 447 33.81 -20.64 18.40
C ASP A 447 33.52 -21.76 17.38
N MET A 448 34.54 -22.38 16.87
CA MET A 448 34.47 -23.47 15.89
C MET A 448 34.42 -24.87 16.50
N ALA A 449 34.41 -25.01 17.82
CA ALA A 449 34.53 -26.31 18.48
C ALA A 449 33.36 -27.25 18.12
N ASN A 450 32.13 -26.71 18.02
CA ASN A 450 30.90 -27.47 17.78
C ASN A 450 30.34 -27.35 16.35
N ILE A 451 31.24 -27.10 15.38
CA ILE A 451 30.86 -27.03 13.97
C ILE A 451 30.47 -28.43 13.44
N LYS A 452 29.35 -28.50 12.70
CA LYS A 452 28.92 -29.71 11.99
C LYS A 452 29.30 -29.71 10.53
N ASN A 453 29.09 -28.59 9.86
CA ASN A 453 29.47 -28.42 8.47
C ASN A 453 29.81 -26.96 8.15
N ARG A 454 30.60 -26.81 7.09
CA ARG A 454 30.87 -25.54 6.44
C ARG A 454 30.68 -25.74 4.94
N ASN A 455 29.81 -24.96 4.32
CA ASN A 455 29.60 -24.94 2.87
C ASN A 455 30.05 -23.61 2.30
N ARG A 456 30.88 -23.64 1.26
CA ARG A 456 31.08 -22.52 0.36
C ARG A 456 30.37 -22.79 -0.94
N SER A 457 29.37 -21.97 -1.23
CA SER A 457 28.56 -22.06 -2.43
C SER A 457 28.83 -20.86 -3.31
N GLU A 458 29.23 -21.08 -4.54
CA GLU A 458 29.38 -20.08 -5.57
C GLU A 458 28.40 -20.36 -6.71
N GLY A 459 27.86 -19.32 -7.33
CA GLY A 459 26.95 -19.51 -8.45
C GLY A 459 26.93 -18.33 -9.41
N ILE A 460 26.76 -18.62 -10.69
CA ILE A 460 26.41 -17.65 -11.72
C ILE A 460 25.14 -18.14 -12.41
N SER A 461 24.16 -17.28 -12.58
CA SER A 461 22.96 -17.59 -13.34
C SER A 461 22.72 -16.54 -14.42
N HIS A 462 22.24 -16.99 -15.56
CA HIS A 462 21.80 -16.16 -16.67
C HIS A 462 20.36 -16.50 -17.02
N SER A 463 19.55 -15.48 -17.32
CA SER A 463 18.17 -15.64 -17.77
C SER A 463 17.86 -14.61 -18.86
N ASP A 464 17.30 -15.06 -19.97
CA ASP A 464 16.73 -14.24 -21.06
C ASP A 464 15.25 -14.60 -21.21
N ARG A 465 14.40 -13.72 -20.73
CA ARG A 465 12.94 -13.88 -20.78
C ARG A 465 12.35 -12.97 -21.84
N LYS A 466 11.58 -13.56 -22.77
CA LYS A 466 10.83 -12.87 -23.82
C LYS A 466 9.34 -13.09 -23.58
N SER A 467 8.54 -12.06 -23.68
CA SER A 467 7.09 -12.16 -23.51
C SER A 467 6.37 -11.30 -24.54
N ALA A 468 5.36 -11.86 -25.16
CA ALA A 468 4.46 -11.15 -26.05
C ALA A 468 3.01 -11.46 -25.69
N ARG A 469 2.17 -10.43 -25.62
CA ARG A 469 0.74 -10.56 -25.31
C ARG A 469 -0.07 -9.70 -26.25
N ALA A 470 -1.22 -10.23 -26.70
CA ALA A 470 -2.21 -9.51 -27.48
C ALA A 470 -3.59 -9.72 -26.85
N GLY A 471 -4.42 -8.68 -26.86
CA GLY A 471 -5.75 -8.76 -26.28
C GLY A 471 -6.77 -7.92 -27.01
N LEU A 472 -7.98 -8.44 -27.13
CA LEU A 472 -9.15 -7.78 -27.68
C LEU A 472 -10.27 -7.82 -26.64
N ASN A 473 -10.83 -6.66 -26.30
CA ASN A 473 -12.02 -6.56 -25.48
C ASN A 473 -13.09 -5.80 -26.26
N ILE A 474 -14.31 -6.31 -26.24
CA ILE A 474 -15.46 -5.73 -26.90
C ILE A 474 -16.60 -5.66 -25.88
N SER A 475 -17.26 -4.52 -25.77
CA SER A 475 -18.47 -4.39 -24.96
C SER A 475 -19.51 -3.51 -25.65
N ASN A 476 -20.80 -3.77 -25.39
CA ASN A 476 -21.83 -2.83 -25.80
C ASN A 476 -21.65 -1.55 -24.95
N ALA A 477 -21.58 -0.42 -25.63
CA ALA A 477 -21.30 0.87 -25.00
C ALA A 477 -22.49 1.39 -24.20
N GLY A 478 -22.15 2.07 -23.10
CA GLY A 478 -23.04 2.91 -22.31
C GLY A 478 -23.69 2.15 -21.16
N PHE A 479 -23.12 2.41 -19.97
CA PHE A 479 -23.80 2.06 -18.73
C PHE A 479 -25.00 3.00 -18.55
N GLU A 480 -26.14 2.62 -19.12
CA GLU A 480 -27.41 3.20 -18.73
C GLU A 480 -27.99 2.34 -17.61
N PRO A 481 -28.44 2.95 -16.48
CA PRO A 481 -29.15 2.19 -15.45
C PRO A 481 -30.28 1.40 -16.09
N SER A 482 -30.39 0.11 -15.73
CA SER A 482 -31.40 -0.82 -16.22
C SER A 482 -31.21 -1.36 -17.66
N LYS A 483 -30.04 -1.13 -18.29
CA LYS A 483 -29.66 -1.85 -19.53
C LYS A 483 -28.57 -2.87 -19.24
N PRO A 484 -28.62 -4.06 -19.85
CA PRO A 484 -27.57 -5.06 -19.71
C PRO A 484 -26.29 -4.65 -20.45
N VAL A 485 -25.15 -4.94 -19.84
CA VAL A 485 -23.84 -4.82 -20.48
C VAL A 485 -23.31 -6.22 -20.76
N LEU A 486 -23.02 -6.48 -22.03
CA LEU A 486 -22.35 -7.68 -22.51
C LEU A 486 -20.93 -7.31 -22.91
N SER A 487 -19.95 -8.08 -22.46
CA SER A 487 -18.58 -7.93 -22.93
C SER A 487 -17.92 -9.27 -23.23
N GLY A 488 -17.09 -9.25 -24.24
CA GLY A 488 -16.24 -10.36 -24.68
C GLY A 488 -14.77 -9.98 -24.60
N ARG A 489 -13.95 -10.91 -24.16
CA ARG A 489 -12.49 -10.77 -24.12
C ARG A 489 -11.82 -11.97 -24.77
N ILE A 490 -10.79 -11.69 -25.55
CA ILE A 490 -9.86 -12.70 -26.07
C ILE A 490 -8.45 -12.18 -25.81
N SER A 491 -7.57 -13.05 -25.34
CA SER A 491 -6.16 -12.72 -25.19
C SER A 491 -5.28 -13.94 -25.46
N PHE A 492 -4.14 -13.66 -26.05
CA PHE A 492 -3.11 -14.63 -26.38
C PHE A 492 -1.79 -14.15 -25.78
N SER A 493 -1.00 -15.07 -25.22
CA SER A 493 0.35 -14.76 -24.75
C SER A 493 1.32 -15.89 -25.05
N VAL A 494 2.56 -15.50 -25.30
CA VAL A 494 3.73 -16.36 -25.37
C VAL A 494 4.79 -15.80 -24.43
N ASP A 495 5.27 -16.64 -23.53
CA ASP A 495 6.36 -16.35 -22.62
C ASP A 495 7.45 -17.41 -22.85
N GLU A 496 8.66 -16.97 -23.20
CA GLU A 496 9.85 -17.82 -23.36
C GLU A 496 10.90 -17.39 -22.34
N ASN A 497 11.55 -18.34 -21.71
CA ASN A 497 12.62 -18.08 -20.79
C ASN A 497 13.76 -19.08 -21.00
N GLU A 498 14.90 -18.59 -21.41
CA GLU A 498 16.15 -19.32 -21.48
C GLU A 498 16.91 -19.04 -20.20
N SER A 499 17.08 -20.05 -19.34
CA SER A 499 17.81 -19.87 -18.09
C SER A 499 18.88 -20.94 -17.93
N SER A 500 20.07 -20.50 -17.59
CA SER A 500 21.19 -21.37 -17.28
C SER A 500 21.86 -20.93 -15.99
N SER A 501 22.40 -21.87 -15.24
CA SER A 501 23.15 -21.56 -14.03
C SER A 501 24.29 -22.56 -13.82
N LEU A 502 25.40 -22.04 -13.34
CA LEU A 502 26.52 -22.79 -12.83
C LEU A 502 26.55 -22.62 -11.32
N SER A 503 26.63 -23.72 -10.58
CA SER A 503 26.79 -23.72 -9.12
C SER A 503 27.93 -24.63 -8.71
N SER A 504 28.72 -24.18 -7.75
CA SER A 504 29.77 -24.96 -7.07
C SER A 504 29.48 -24.95 -5.58
N ASN A 505 29.40 -26.11 -4.98
CA ASN A 505 29.22 -26.29 -3.56
C ASN A 505 30.40 -27.14 -3.02
N ASP A 506 31.12 -26.60 -2.05
CA ASP A 506 32.20 -27.29 -1.33
C ASP A 506 31.79 -27.39 0.13
N VAL A 507 31.32 -28.60 0.51
CA VAL A 507 30.82 -28.91 1.85
C VAL A 507 31.83 -29.70 2.63
N LYS A 508 32.26 -29.18 3.75
CA LYS A 508 33.13 -29.85 4.71
C LYS A 508 32.29 -30.27 5.92
N TYR A 509 32.34 -31.54 6.24
CA TYR A 509 31.69 -32.10 7.42
C TYR A 509 32.71 -32.30 8.53
N TYR A 510 32.31 -32.05 9.77
CA TYR A 510 33.17 -32.11 10.95
C TYR A 510 32.59 -33.08 11.99
N ASP A 511 33.48 -33.80 12.66
CA ASP A 511 33.16 -34.60 13.81
C ASP A 511 34.17 -34.28 14.92
N ASN A 512 33.66 -33.97 16.13
CA ASN A 512 34.50 -33.61 17.30
C ASN A 512 35.55 -32.52 16.99
N GLY A 513 35.21 -31.52 16.15
CA GLY A 513 36.08 -30.42 15.75
C GLY A 513 37.12 -30.76 14.67
N GLY A 514 37.21 -32.03 14.25
CA GLY A 514 38.04 -32.48 13.14
C GLY A 514 37.28 -32.64 11.83
N MET A 515 37.89 -32.36 10.69
CA MET A 515 37.28 -32.61 9.37
C MET A 515 37.11 -34.12 9.16
N ALA A 516 35.85 -34.57 9.04
CA ALA A 516 35.51 -35.99 8.86
C ALA A 516 35.44 -36.36 7.36
N SER A 517 34.86 -35.51 6.53
CA SER A 517 34.72 -35.70 5.09
C SER A 517 34.49 -34.38 4.37
N ASN A 518 34.66 -34.41 3.05
CA ASN A 518 34.21 -33.31 2.23
C ASN A 518 33.40 -33.83 1.02
N GLU A 519 32.46 -33.02 0.55
CA GLU A 519 31.67 -33.26 -0.66
C GLU A 519 31.74 -32.02 -1.53
N THR A 520 32.19 -32.17 -2.75
CA THR A 520 32.24 -31.10 -3.73
C THR A 520 31.27 -31.43 -4.88
N ARG A 521 30.36 -30.50 -5.19
CA ARG A 521 29.39 -30.68 -6.23
C ARG A 521 29.34 -29.44 -7.14
N ASN A 522 29.69 -29.65 -8.39
CA ASN A 522 29.64 -28.62 -9.43
C ASN A 522 28.59 -29.00 -10.44
N GLN A 523 27.62 -28.14 -10.63
CA GLN A 523 26.51 -28.40 -11.56
C GLN A 523 26.32 -27.24 -12.54
N TRP A 524 26.18 -27.59 -13.81
CA TRP A 524 25.62 -26.74 -14.83
C TRP A 524 24.18 -27.16 -15.05
N LEU A 525 23.26 -26.23 -14.92
CA LEU A 525 21.83 -26.41 -15.15
C LEU A 525 21.44 -25.56 -16.37
N ASP A 526 20.85 -26.19 -17.37
CA ASP A 526 20.19 -25.50 -18.47
C ASP A 526 18.71 -25.82 -18.44
N ASN A 527 17.87 -24.78 -18.40
CA ASN A 527 16.45 -24.91 -18.08
C ASN A 527 15.59 -23.97 -18.95
N PRO A 528 15.57 -24.22 -20.30
CA PRO A 528 14.66 -23.47 -21.16
C PRO A 528 13.20 -23.79 -20.86
N SER A 529 12.36 -22.78 -20.95
CA SER A 529 10.91 -22.96 -20.78
C SER A 529 10.12 -22.07 -21.75
N ARG A 530 9.01 -22.58 -22.24
CA ARG A 530 8.07 -21.86 -23.10
C ARG A 530 6.66 -22.07 -22.60
N ASN A 531 5.92 -20.98 -22.46
CA ASN A 531 4.50 -21.03 -22.09
C ASN A 531 3.67 -20.29 -23.13
N ILE A 532 2.68 -20.97 -23.68
CA ILE A 532 1.69 -20.39 -24.60
C ILE A 532 0.36 -20.41 -23.88
N SER A 533 -0.35 -19.29 -23.82
CA SER A 533 -1.68 -19.27 -23.24
C SER A 533 -2.69 -18.55 -24.13
N PHE A 534 -3.90 -19.06 -24.10
CA PHE A 534 -5.08 -18.50 -24.74
C PHE A 534 -6.17 -18.35 -23.70
N ASP A 535 -6.66 -17.12 -23.50
CA ASP A 535 -7.74 -16.81 -22.60
C ASP A 535 -8.91 -16.20 -23.37
N THR A 536 -10.11 -16.69 -23.14
CA THR A 536 -11.33 -16.06 -23.65
C THR A 536 -12.37 -15.97 -22.56
N GLY A 537 -13.25 -14.99 -22.65
CA GLY A 537 -14.28 -14.84 -21.62
C GLY A 537 -15.44 -14.00 -22.12
N LEU A 538 -16.60 -14.32 -21.57
CA LEU A 538 -17.86 -13.58 -21.76
C LEU A 538 -18.33 -13.07 -20.41
N SER A 539 -18.80 -11.86 -20.35
CA SER A 539 -19.43 -11.32 -19.15
C SER A 539 -20.74 -10.64 -19.45
N PHE A 540 -21.68 -10.86 -18.59
CA PHE A 540 -22.99 -10.21 -18.52
C PHE A 540 -23.07 -9.41 -17.23
N SER A 541 -23.49 -8.15 -17.28
CA SER A 541 -23.72 -7.32 -16.13
C SER A 541 -25.04 -6.57 -16.28
N TYR A 542 -25.87 -6.59 -15.24
CA TYR A 542 -27.12 -5.85 -15.17
C TYR A 542 -27.21 -5.10 -13.85
N ARG A 543 -27.61 -3.86 -13.90
CA ARG A 543 -27.77 -3.04 -12.70
C ARG A 543 -29.03 -2.17 -12.78
N ASN A 544 -29.83 -2.23 -11.74
CA ASN A 544 -30.86 -1.24 -11.49
C ASN A 544 -30.67 -0.59 -10.10
N LYS A 545 -31.67 0.12 -9.61
CA LYS A 545 -31.62 0.79 -8.30
C LYS A 545 -31.37 -0.17 -7.14
N PHE A 546 -31.88 -1.39 -7.22
CA PHE A 546 -31.94 -2.35 -6.12
C PHE A 546 -31.03 -3.58 -6.32
N VAL A 547 -30.77 -3.94 -7.55
CA VAL A 547 -30.10 -5.21 -7.90
C VAL A 547 -28.95 -4.95 -8.87
N PHE A 548 -27.80 -5.58 -8.56
CA PHE A 548 -26.67 -5.69 -9.48
C PHE A 548 -26.33 -7.18 -9.64
N ILE A 549 -26.34 -7.66 -10.88
CA ILE A 549 -26.01 -9.03 -11.24
C ILE A 549 -24.85 -9.00 -12.21
N THR A 550 -23.88 -9.87 -11.99
CA THR A 550 -22.79 -10.13 -12.93
C THR A 550 -22.64 -11.63 -13.08
N ALA A 551 -22.54 -12.11 -14.32
CA ALA A 551 -22.17 -13.48 -14.65
C ALA A 551 -20.98 -13.43 -15.61
N ILE A 552 -19.94 -14.22 -15.32
CA ILE A 552 -18.71 -14.25 -16.08
C ILE A 552 -18.38 -15.72 -16.34
N TYR A 553 -18.12 -16.04 -17.58
CA TYR A 553 -17.54 -17.31 -18.01
C TYR A 553 -16.18 -17.03 -18.64
N LYS A 554 -15.12 -17.67 -18.16
CA LYS A 554 -13.80 -17.60 -18.75
C LYS A 554 -13.29 -19.00 -19.03
N LEU A 555 -12.53 -19.10 -20.09
CA LEU A 555 -11.86 -20.31 -20.49
C LEU A 555 -10.40 -19.95 -20.74
N ARG A 556 -9.52 -20.71 -20.10
CA ARG A 556 -8.08 -20.59 -20.25
C ARG A 556 -7.51 -21.93 -20.70
N TYR A 557 -6.73 -21.89 -21.72
CA TYR A 557 -5.85 -22.97 -22.13
C TYR A 557 -4.42 -22.49 -22.03
N SER A 558 -3.54 -23.29 -21.42
CA SER A 558 -2.10 -23.01 -21.43
C SER A 558 -1.32 -24.29 -21.67
N GLU A 559 -0.27 -24.16 -22.43
CA GLU A 559 0.72 -25.20 -22.69
C GLU A 559 2.09 -24.68 -22.27
N THR A 560 2.73 -25.40 -21.36
CA THR A 560 4.05 -25.07 -20.83
C THR A 560 4.99 -26.21 -21.12
N ASP A 561 6.02 -25.93 -21.89
CA ASP A 561 7.17 -26.82 -22.12
C ASP A 561 8.31 -26.36 -21.21
N ASN A 562 8.89 -27.27 -20.46
CA ASN A 562 10.01 -27.00 -19.57
C ASN A 562 11.00 -28.16 -19.62
N GLU A 563 12.18 -27.88 -20.13
CA GLU A 563 13.28 -28.84 -20.18
C GLU A 563 14.29 -28.50 -19.09
N ARG A 564 14.87 -29.53 -18.49
CA ARG A 564 15.93 -29.42 -17.50
C ARG A 564 17.06 -30.37 -17.83
N ASN A 565 18.15 -29.80 -18.27
CA ASN A 565 19.43 -30.51 -18.50
C ASN A 565 20.37 -30.20 -17.35
N VAL A 566 20.90 -31.25 -16.71
CA VAL A 566 21.83 -31.13 -15.60
C VAL A 566 23.12 -31.83 -15.96
N PHE A 567 24.22 -31.10 -15.83
CA PHE A 567 25.58 -31.61 -16.01
C PHE A 567 26.29 -31.48 -14.68
N GLN A 568 26.99 -32.53 -14.24
CA GLN A 568 27.56 -32.56 -12.89
C GLN A 568 28.99 -33.07 -12.90
N ILE A 569 29.86 -32.34 -12.23
CA ILE A 569 31.26 -32.75 -11.94
C ILE A 569 31.39 -32.80 -10.43
N ASP A 570 31.78 -33.95 -9.89
CA ASP A 570 32.01 -34.15 -8.46
C ASP A 570 33.50 -34.20 -8.17
N GLY A 571 33.89 -33.96 -6.91
CA GLY A 571 35.23 -34.09 -6.41
C GLY A 571 36.22 -32.97 -6.76
N THR A 572 35.77 -31.89 -7.40
CA THR A 572 36.62 -30.76 -7.81
C THR A 572 36.25 -29.50 -7.03
N SER A 573 37.11 -29.06 -6.12
CA SER A 573 36.93 -27.81 -5.38
C SER A 573 37.58 -26.66 -6.16
N MET A 574 36.80 -25.98 -6.98
CA MET A 574 37.26 -24.83 -7.79
C MET A 574 36.22 -23.70 -7.72
N SER A 575 36.73 -22.48 -7.92
CA SER A 575 35.84 -21.32 -8.06
C SER A 575 35.03 -21.39 -9.35
N VAL A 576 33.78 -20.94 -9.29
CA VAL A 576 32.84 -20.91 -10.45
C VAL A 576 33.48 -20.23 -11.68
N GLY A 577 34.27 -19.19 -11.49
CA GLY A 577 34.98 -18.50 -12.57
C GLY A 577 36.06 -19.32 -13.28
N GLN A 578 36.45 -20.48 -12.75
CA GLN A 578 37.46 -21.38 -13.31
C GLN A 578 36.87 -22.46 -14.21
N PHE A 579 35.54 -22.68 -14.18
CA PHE A 579 34.86 -23.66 -15.03
C PHE A 579 34.49 -23.07 -16.39
N GLN A 580 34.57 -23.89 -17.44
CA GLN A 580 34.05 -23.60 -18.76
C GLN A 580 32.96 -24.62 -19.08
N TYR A 581 32.03 -24.27 -19.96
CA TYR A 581 30.94 -25.18 -20.36
C TYR A 581 31.50 -26.50 -20.96
N SER A 582 32.65 -26.45 -21.67
CA SER A 582 33.35 -27.63 -22.18
C SER A 582 33.65 -28.67 -21.13
N ASP A 583 33.88 -28.25 -19.88
CA ASP A 583 34.23 -29.15 -18.78
C ASP A 583 33.04 -30.06 -18.40
N PHE A 584 31.82 -29.64 -18.71
CA PHE A 584 30.59 -30.36 -18.40
C PHE A 584 30.07 -31.26 -19.54
N LEU A 585 30.56 -31.10 -20.79
CA LEU A 585 29.99 -31.76 -21.99
C LEU A 585 29.81 -33.28 -21.87
N HIS A 586 30.64 -33.99 -21.10
CA HIS A 586 30.62 -35.42 -20.91
C HIS A 586 30.10 -35.87 -19.54
N HIS A 587 29.60 -34.94 -18.77
CA HIS A 587 29.14 -35.15 -17.39
C HIS A 587 27.64 -34.93 -17.26
N GLU A 588 26.86 -35.27 -18.27
CA GLU A 588 25.40 -35.16 -18.19
C GLU A 588 24.84 -36.12 -17.14
N CYS A 589 23.98 -35.57 -16.25
CA CYS A 589 23.34 -36.32 -15.17
C CYS A 589 21.95 -36.76 -15.58
N ASP A 590 21.85 -37.94 -16.18
CA ASP A 590 20.59 -38.50 -16.71
C ASP A 590 19.50 -38.67 -15.64
N ASP A 591 19.90 -38.90 -14.39
CA ASP A 591 18.96 -39.08 -13.27
C ASP A 591 18.22 -37.77 -12.91
N LEU A 592 18.81 -36.62 -13.26
CA LEU A 592 18.25 -35.30 -12.99
C LEU A 592 17.64 -34.64 -14.24
N TYR A 593 17.82 -35.26 -15.40
CA TYR A 593 17.20 -34.83 -16.65
C TYR A 593 15.67 -34.94 -16.57
N ARG A 594 15.00 -33.94 -17.11
CA ARG A 594 13.56 -34.00 -17.35
C ARG A 594 13.15 -33.07 -18.47
N ASP A 595 12.18 -33.52 -19.26
CA ASP A 595 11.43 -32.72 -20.23
C ASP A 595 9.93 -32.83 -19.88
N SER A 596 9.34 -31.71 -19.49
CA SER A 596 7.97 -31.65 -18.98
C SER A 596 7.10 -30.82 -19.88
N LYS A 597 6.02 -31.44 -20.38
CA LYS A 597 4.99 -30.76 -21.13
C LYS A 597 3.70 -30.75 -20.33
N LEU A 598 3.27 -29.57 -19.95
CA LEU A 598 2.07 -29.37 -19.14
C LEU A 598 0.99 -28.69 -19.99
N LYS A 599 -0.18 -29.32 -20.09
CA LYS A 599 -1.35 -28.72 -20.72
C LYS A 599 -2.41 -28.47 -19.67
N THR A 600 -2.79 -27.25 -19.48
CA THR A 600 -3.81 -26.87 -18.50
C THR A 600 -5.03 -26.31 -19.20
N PHE A 601 -6.18 -26.85 -18.88
CA PHE A 601 -7.47 -26.34 -19.29
C PHE A 601 -8.28 -25.94 -18.07
N ASN A 602 -8.59 -24.66 -17.95
CA ASN A 602 -9.23 -24.08 -16.80
C ASN A 602 -10.50 -23.34 -17.23
N GLN A 603 -11.61 -23.59 -16.55
CA GLN A 603 -12.87 -22.88 -16.73
C GLN A 603 -13.17 -22.10 -15.45
N ASP A 604 -13.61 -20.85 -15.56
CA ASP A 604 -14.02 -20.03 -14.43
C ASP A 604 -15.46 -19.52 -14.67
N ILE A 605 -16.37 -20.05 -13.93
CA ILE A 605 -17.79 -19.67 -13.91
C ILE A 605 -18.01 -18.86 -12.64
N THR A 606 -18.06 -17.54 -12.78
CA THR A 606 -18.24 -16.63 -11.66
C THR A 606 -19.56 -15.89 -11.78
N SER A 607 -20.33 -15.86 -10.70
CA SER A 607 -21.56 -15.08 -10.59
C SER A 607 -21.53 -14.20 -9.34
N ARG A 608 -22.04 -13.01 -9.46
CA ARG A 608 -22.23 -12.10 -8.34
C ARG A 608 -23.63 -11.49 -8.39
N ILE A 609 -24.32 -11.56 -7.27
CA ILE A 609 -25.59 -10.90 -7.05
C ILE A 609 -25.42 -9.93 -5.88
N SER A 610 -25.79 -8.68 -6.07
CA SER A 610 -25.75 -7.67 -5.01
C SER A 610 -27.10 -6.97 -4.93
N LEU A 611 -27.63 -6.87 -3.74
CA LEU A 611 -28.90 -6.24 -3.42
C LEU A 611 -28.64 -4.96 -2.60
N SER A 612 -29.27 -3.87 -2.95
CA SER A 612 -29.18 -2.61 -2.23
C SER A 612 -30.57 -2.08 -1.94
N ASP A 613 -30.84 -1.73 -0.70
CA ASP A 613 -32.12 -1.16 -0.22
C ASP A 613 -33.38 -2.04 -0.49
N LEU A 614 -33.23 -3.27 -0.96
CA LEU A 614 -34.36 -4.18 -1.25
C LEU A 614 -34.97 -4.72 0.04
N ILE A 615 -34.15 -5.02 1.07
CA ILE A 615 -34.58 -5.55 2.38
C ILE A 615 -34.98 -4.40 3.34
N GLY A 616 -34.78 -3.15 2.93
CA GLY A 616 -35.00 -1.93 3.69
C GLY A 616 -33.89 -0.90 3.49
N LYS A 617 -34.22 0.37 3.73
CA LYS A 617 -33.28 1.49 3.51
C LYS A 617 -31.93 1.28 4.21
N GLY A 618 -30.85 1.38 3.45
CA GLY A 618 -29.47 1.24 3.92
C GLY A 618 -28.99 -0.21 4.11
N TRP A 619 -29.79 -1.22 3.80
CA TRP A 619 -29.34 -2.60 3.75
C TRP A 619 -28.69 -2.93 2.40
N GLY A 620 -27.58 -3.67 2.45
CA GLY A 620 -26.93 -4.25 1.29
C GLY A 620 -26.58 -5.70 1.57
N ALA A 621 -26.83 -6.56 0.58
CA ALA A 621 -26.41 -7.96 0.62
C ALA A 621 -25.72 -8.30 -0.70
N SER A 622 -24.67 -9.09 -0.67
CA SER A 622 -24.06 -9.62 -1.89
C SER A 622 -23.57 -11.04 -1.68
N VAL A 623 -23.75 -11.84 -2.73
CA VAL A 623 -23.22 -13.21 -2.82
C VAL A 623 -22.38 -13.28 -4.09
N ASN A 624 -21.15 -13.76 -3.95
CA ASN A 624 -20.28 -14.13 -5.07
C ASN A 624 -20.11 -15.64 -5.03
N PHE A 625 -20.11 -16.25 -6.17
CA PHE A 625 -19.91 -17.68 -6.31
C PHE A 625 -19.03 -17.94 -7.53
N SER A 626 -18.01 -18.77 -7.38
CA SER A 626 -17.14 -19.20 -8.48
C SER A 626 -16.97 -20.70 -8.46
N LEU A 627 -17.04 -21.31 -9.63
CA LEU A 627 -16.66 -22.71 -9.89
C LEU A 627 -15.51 -22.68 -10.88
N ILE A 628 -14.44 -23.39 -10.56
CA ILE A 628 -13.21 -23.36 -11.33
C ILE A 628 -12.71 -24.80 -11.50
N PRO A 629 -13.37 -25.61 -12.39
CA PRO A 629 -12.80 -26.87 -12.79
C PRO A 629 -11.53 -26.67 -13.61
N GLU A 630 -10.51 -27.42 -13.27
CA GLU A 630 -9.18 -27.36 -13.86
C GLU A 630 -8.73 -28.78 -14.20
N HIS A 631 -8.36 -28.99 -15.44
CA HIS A 631 -7.79 -30.22 -15.96
C HIS A 631 -6.35 -29.98 -16.37
N VAL A 632 -5.42 -30.78 -15.85
CA VAL A 632 -4.00 -30.66 -16.14
C VAL A 632 -3.46 -32.00 -16.62
N ASN A 633 -2.94 -32.02 -17.82
CA ASN A 633 -2.17 -33.14 -18.34
C ASN A 633 -0.68 -32.86 -18.18
N ALA A 634 0.00 -33.68 -17.40
CA ALA A 634 1.42 -33.61 -17.16
C ALA A 634 2.14 -34.78 -17.79
N ASN A 635 2.87 -34.49 -18.85
CA ASN A 635 3.71 -35.44 -19.55
C ASN A 635 5.17 -35.09 -19.26
N THR A 636 5.88 -35.96 -18.57
CA THR A 636 7.26 -35.73 -18.17
C THR A 636 8.13 -36.91 -18.60
N ALA A 637 9.07 -36.67 -19.50
CA ALA A 637 10.07 -37.63 -19.90
C ALA A 637 11.31 -37.56 -19.01
N PHE A 638 11.83 -38.72 -18.66
CA PHE A 638 13.08 -38.92 -17.93
C PHE A 638 14.02 -39.80 -18.74
N LYS A 639 15.32 -39.69 -18.58
CA LYS A 639 16.30 -40.55 -19.26
C LYS A 639 16.47 -41.92 -18.61
N ARG A 640 16.40 -42.01 -17.28
CA ARG A 640 16.66 -43.22 -16.48
C ARG A 640 15.50 -43.70 -15.62
N LYS A 641 14.34 -43.08 -15.73
CA LYS A 641 13.11 -43.45 -15.03
C LYS A 641 11.99 -43.61 -16.04
N ASP A 642 10.94 -44.28 -15.64
CA ASP A 642 9.74 -44.35 -16.45
C ASP A 642 9.14 -42.98 -16.63
N ASN A 643 8.68 -42.71 -17.83
CA ASN A 643 8.02 -41.47 -18.17
C ASN A 643 6.74 -41.34 -17.33
N LEU A 644 6.52 -40.13 -16.80
CA LEU A 644 5.32 -39.82 -16.06
C LEU A 644 4.29 -39.24 -17.05
N ASP A 645 3.17 -39.93 -17.24
CA ASP A 645 2.00 -39.44 -17.95
C ASP A 645 0.82 -39.43 -16.97
N LYS A 646 0.49 -38.28 -16.43
CA LYS A 646 -0.56 -38.13 -15.42
C LYS A 646 -1.49 -37.00 -15.79
N SER A 647 -2.77 -37.25 -15.57
CA SER A 647 -3.82 -36.22 -15.60
C SER A 647 -4.27 -35.93 -14.18
N TYR A 648 -4.43 -34.68 -13.90
CA TYR A 648 -4.96 -34.18 -12.64
C TYR A 648 -6.22 -33.38 -12.90
N ASP A 649 -7.29 -33.74 -12.18
CA ASP A 649 -8.56 -33.04 -12.21
C ASP A 649 -8.76 -32.33 -10.88
N PHE A 650 -8.78 -31.01 -10.90
CA PHE A 650 -9.06 -30.20 -9.74
C PHE A 650 -10.40 -29.49 -9.89
N PHE A 651 -11.16 -29.50 -8.83
CA PHE A 651 -12.39 -28.74 -8.73
C PHE A 651 -12.21 -27.67 -7.65
N ASN A 652 -11.94 -26.44 -8.09
CA ASN A 652 -11.85 -25.32 -7.20
C ASN A 652 -13.18 -24.56 -7.17
N TRP A 653 -13.52 -24.03 -6.02
CA TRP A 653 -14.69 -23.22 -5.82
C TRP A 653 -14.42 -22.08 -4.84
N ALA A 654 -15.16 -21.00 -4.97
CA ALA A 654 -15.15 -19.92 -4.02
C ALA A 654 -16.57 -19.42 -3.79
N ILE A 655 -16.89 -19.09 -2.55
CA ILE A 655 -18.11 -18.40 -2.15
C ILE A 655 -17.76 -17.23 -1.27
N GLY A 656 -18.35 -16.07 -1.54
CA GLY A 656 -18.21 -14.86 -0.75
C GLY A 656 -19.57 -14.25 -0.50
N THR A 657 -19.88 -13.95 0.76
CA THR A 657 -21.11 -13.27 1.15
C THR A 657 -20.77 -12.01 1.93
N LEU A 658 -21.51 -10.96 1.71
CA LEU A 658 -21.41 -9.73 2.49
C LEU A 658 -22.82 -9.21 2.77
N ILE A 659 -23.15 -9.02 4.03
CA ILE A 659 -24.34 -8.33 4.48
C ILE A 659 -23.89 -7.03 5.14
N SER A 660 -24.51 -5.93 4.77
CA SER A 660 -24.14 -4.62 5.29
C SER A 660 -25.36 -3.79 5.64
N LYS A 661 -25.23 -2.97 6.67
CA LYS A 661 -26.22 -1.98 7.07
C LYS A 661 -25.56 -0.60 7.12
N ARG A 662 -26.11 0.34 6.39
CA ARG A 662 -25.72 1.75 6.47
C ARG A 662 -26.76 2.52 7.24
N MET A 663 -26.35 3.16 8.33
CA MET A 663 -27.18 3.98 9.21
C MET A 663 -26.53 5.36 9.26
N ASN A 664 -27.14 6.39 8.74
CA ASN A 664 -26.66 7.78 8.76
C ASN A 664 -25.10 7.94 8.65
N LYS A 665 -24.38 7.91 9.77
CA LYS A 665 -22.92 8.07 9.86
C LYS A 665 -22.17 6.77 10.15
N THR A 666 -22.87 5.65 10.29
CA THR A 666 -22.31 4.34 10.66
C THR A 666 -22.62 3.32 9.59
N SER A 667 -21.68 2.46 9.26
CA SER A 667 -21.88 1.27 8.45
C SER A 667 -21.34 0.04 9.17
N ILE A 668 -22.11 -1.04 9.13
CA ILE A 668 -21.73 -2.34 9.69
C ILE A 668 -21.75 -3.31 8.52
N GLY A 669 -20.72 -4.13 8.37
CA GLY A 669 -20.61 -5.17 7.36
C GLY A 669 -20.17 -6.48 7.98
N LEU A 670 -20.89 -7.56 7.67
CA LEU A 670 -20.56 -8.93 8.03
C LEU A 670 -20.24 -9.68 6.74
N GLY A 671 -19.02 -10.18 6.61
CA GLY A 671 -18.55 -10.93 5.46
C GLY A 671 -18.18 -12.35 5.83
N TYR A 672 -18.42 -13.28 4.90
CA TYR A 672 -17.92 -14.64 4.95
C TYR A 672 -17.38 -15.03 3.59
N ASN A 673 -16.19 -15.66 3.57
CA ASN A 673 -15.58 -16.18 2.36
C ASN A 673 -15.07 -17.60 2.62
N ALA A 674 -15.25 -18.47 1.64
CA ALA A 674 -14.63 -19.77 1.63
C ALA A 674 -14.15 -20.10 0.22
N SER A 675 -12.98 -20.72 0.10
CA SER A 675 -12.41 -21.06 -1.19
C SER A 675 -11.48 -22.26 -1.10
N THR A 676 -11.34 -22.93 -2.25
CA THR A 676 -10.33 -23.95 -2.49
C THR A 676 -9.33 -23.47 -3.53
N GLN A 677 -8.13 -24.00 -3.49
CA GLN A 677 -7.05 -23.72 -4.44
C GLN A 677 -6.24 -24.99 -4.68
N SER A 678 -6.01 -25.35 -5.95
CA SER A 678 -5.15 -26.46 -6.34
C SER A 678 -3.68 -26.23 -5.96
N PRO A 679 -2.90 -27.29 -5.69
CA PRO A 679 -1.45 -27.21 -5.62
C PRO A 679 -0.87 -26.72 -6.95
N ASP A 680 0.35 -26.15 -6.91
CA ASP A 680 1.11 -25.95 -8.11
C ASP A 680 1.50 -27.30 -8.72
N ILE A 681 1.40 -27.43 -10.04
CA ILE A 681 1.64 -28.71 -10.72
C ILE A 681 3.08 -29.21 -10.52
N TYR A 682 4.06 -28.30 -10.46
CA TYR A 682 5.45 -28.66 -10.20
C TYR A 682 5.67 -29.25 -8.79
N GLN A 683 4.81 -28.91 -7.85
CA GLN A 683 4.84 -29.48 -6.49
C GLN A 683 4.33 -30.93 -6.46
N LEU A 684 3.53 -31.32 -7.46
CA LEU A 684 2.97 -32.67 -7.62
C LEU A 684 3.92 -33.60 -8.36
N LEU A 685 4.86 -33.07 -9.14
CA LEU A 685 5.81 -33.91 -9.86
C LEU A 685 6.83 -34.51 -8.89
N PRO A 686 7.13 -35.82 -8.96
CA PRO A 686 8.07 -36.49 -8.08
C PRO A 686 9.54 -36.15 -8.45
N ILE A 687 9.89 -34.90 -8.33
CA ILE A 687 11.17 -34.33 -8.72
C ILE A 687 11.99 -34.06 -7.47
N THR A 688 13.28 -34.40 -7.54
CA THR A 688 14.26 -34.08 -6.51
C THR A 688 15.20 -33.00 -7.03
N ASP A 689 15.34 -31.91 -6.28
CA ASP A 689 16.39 -30.91 -6.46
C ASP A 689 17.44 -31.09 -5.36
N ASN A 690 18.66 -31.43 -5.76
CA ASN A 690 19.78 -31.74 -4.88
C ASN A 690 21.05 -30.94 -5.26
N ALA A 691 20.88 -29.79 -5.93
CA ALA A 691 22.01 -28.96 -6.34
C ALA A 691 22.89 -28.56 -5.13
N ASN A 692 22.27 -28.35 -3.97
CA ASN A 692 22.97 -28.22 -2.70
C ASN A 692 22.73 -29.45 -1.86
N PRO A 693 23.79 -30.24 -1.51
CA PRO A 693 23.63 -31.49 -0.76
C PRO A 693 23.06 -31.28 0.67
N LEU A 694 23.21 -30.10 1.23
CA LEU A 694 22.63 -29.74 2.53
C LEU A 694 21.16 -29.33 2.47
N PHE A 695 20.60 -29.09 1.27
CA PHE A 695 19.21 -28.62 1.08
C PHE A 695 18.56 -29.33 -0.11
N VAL A 696 17.92 -30.45 0.15
CA VAL A 696 17.25 -31.25 -0.87
C VAL A 696 15.75 -30.93 -0.86
N THR A 697 15.15 -30.70 -2.03
CA THR A 697 13.72 -30.49 -2.14
C THR A 697 13.07 -31.57 -2.98
N LYS A 698 11.94 -32.13 -2.50
CA LYS A 698 11.16 -33.19 -3.19
C LYS A 698 9.74 -32.75 -3.48
N GLY A 699 9.24 -33.11 -4.65
CA GLY A 699 7.84 -32.97 -5.00
C GLY A 699 6.96 -34.05 -4.34
N ASN A 700 5.65 -33.78 -4.22
CA ASN A 700 4.70 -34.69 -3.61
C ASN A 700 3.44 -34.84 -4.47
N PRO A 701 3.26 -35.99 -5.16
CA PRO A 701 2.11 -36.24 -6.03
C PRO A 701 0.78 -36.41 -5.28
N ASP A 702 0.79 -36.57 -3.97
CA ASP A 702 -0.40 -36.82 -3.15
C ASP A 702 -1.03 -35.52 -2.60
N LEU A 703 -0.51 -34.36 -3.00
CA LEU A 703 -1.06 -33.07 -2.58
C LEU A 703 -2.50 -32.88 -3.06
N ARG A 704 -3.34 -32.36 -2.16
CA ARG A 704 -4.74 -32.04 -2.42
C ARG A 704 -4.97 -30.53 -2.29
N ASN A 705 -6.09 -30.08 -2.86
CA ASN A 705 -6.50 -28.67 -2.80
C ASN A 705 -6.48 -28.13 -1.37
N ARG A 706 -5.88 -26.96 -1.22
CA ARG A 706 -5.99 -26.13 -0.02
C ARG A 706 -7.43 -25.64 0.14
N GLN A 707 -7.94 -25.58 1.36
CA GLN A 707 -9.27 -25.05 1.66
C GLN A 707 -9.22 -24.10 2.84
N THR A 708 -9.76 -22.89 2.65
CA THR A 708 -9.79 -21.83 3.65
C THR A 708 -11.20 -21.27 3.82
N HIS A 709 -11.54 -20.91 5.06
CA HIS A 709 -12.77 -20.22 5.44
C HIS A 709 -12.41 -18.98 6.22
N SER A 710 -13.07 -17.86 5.95
CA SER A 710 -12.87 -16.62 6.69
C SER A 710 -14.18 -15.92 6.96
N ALA A 711 -14.29 -15.30 8.12
CA ALA A 711 -15.39 -14.42 8.52
C ALA A 711 -14.83 -13.06 8.94
N SER A 712 -15.54 -12.00 8.64
CA SER A 712 -15.14 -10.65 8.99
C SER A 712 -16.31 -9.79 9.42
N LEU A 713 -16.09 -8.98 10.43
CA LEU A 713 -16.99 -7.91 10.87
C LEU A 713 -16.28 -6.58 10.75
N ASN A 714 -16.88 -5.63 10.05
CA ASN A 714 -16.36 -4.28 9.89
C ASN A 714 -17.40 -3.26 10.35
N ILE A 715 -17.02 -2.39 11.26
CA ILE A 715 -17.82 -1.28 11.77
C ILE A 715 -17.11 0.01 11.48
N ARG A 716 -17.72 0.90 10.71
CA ARG A 716 -17.17 2.20 10.36
C ARG A 716 -18.12 3.31 10.78
N ARG A 717 -17.58 4.32 11.46
CA ARG A 717 -18.30 5.54 11.83
C ARG A 717 -17.40 6.75 11.66
N LYS A 718 -17.68 7.61 10.68
CA LYS A 718 -16.82 8.73 10.28
C LYS A 718 -15.39 8.26 10.00
N PHE A 719 -14.44 8.61 10.87
CA PHE A 719 -13.02 8.27 10.78
C PHE A 719 -12.63 7.07 11.66
N PHE A 720 -13.56 6.64 12.51
CA PHE A 720 -13.41 5.47 13.37
C PHE A 720 -13.76 4.20 12.63
N ASN A 721 -12.87 3.22 12.63
CA ASN A 721 -13.06 1.93 12.00
C ASN A 721 -12.62 0.81 12.94
N VAL A 722 -13.47 -0.22 13.08
CA VAL A 722 -13.15 -1.46 13.79
C VAL A 722 -13.37 -2.62 12.85
N GLY A 723 -12.37 -3.48 12.74
CA GLY A 723 -12.43 -4.73 11.99
C GLY A 723 -12.14 -5.91 12.91
N VAL A 724 -12.89 -6.99 12.74
CA VAL A 724 -12.59 -8.29 13.36
C VAL A 724 -12.62 -9.32 12.24
N ASN A 725 -11.61 -10.14 12.17
CA ASN A 725 -11.50 -11.23 11.20
C ASN A 725 -11.17 -12.54 11.89
N TYR A 726 -11.71 -13.61 11.35
CA TYR A 726 -11.40 -14.99 11.71
C TYR A 726 -11.10 -15.77 10.44
N SER A 727 -10.07 -16.60 10.45
CA SER A 727 -9.71 -17.46 9.32
C SER A 727 -9.38 -18.86 9.82
N LYS A 728 -9.82 -19.88 9.08
CA LYS A 728 -9.54 -21.30 9.38
C LYS A 728 -9.12 -22.01 8.10
N SER A 729 -7.99 -22.68 8.15
CA SER A 729 -7.56 -23.63 7.12
C SER A 729 -8.04 -25.02 7.49
N VAL A 730 -8.97 -25.55 6.71
CA VAL A 730 -9.44 -26.94 6.88
C VAL A 730 -8.39 -27.91 6.36
N ARG A 731 -7.76 -27.56 5.26
CA ARG A 731 -6.63 -28.24 4.64
C ARG A 731 -5.65 -27.19 4.14
N ASN A 732 -4.42 -27.28 4.60
CA ASN A 732 -3.34 -26.40 4.16
C ASN A 732 -2.26 -27.24 3.45
N ILE A 733 -1.48 -26.61 2.60
CA ILE A 733 -0.23 -27.14 2.07
C ILE A 733 0.87 -26.50 2.89
N SER A 734 1.63 -27.29 3.60
CA SER A 734 2.70 -26.87 4.49
C SER A 734 3.97 -27.65 4.20
N GLU A 735 5.08 -27.13 4.65
CA GLU A 735 6.38 -27.78 4.51
C GLU A 735 6.56 -28.83 5.61
N LYS A 736 7.00 -30.01 5.21
CA LYS A 736 7.59 -31.04 6.07
C LYS A 736 9.09 -30.96 5.86
N THR A 737 9.83 -30.76 6.95
CA THR A 737 11.28 -30.75 6.94
C THR A 737 11.81 -31.95 7.70
N THR A 738 12.68 -32.73 7.04
CA THR A 738 13.41 -33.85 7.65
C THR A 738 14.85 -33.44 7.84
N TYR A 739 15.37 -33.61 9.03
CA TYR A 739 16.75 -33.31 9.39
C TYR A 739 17.59 -34.55 9.47
N ASN A 740 18.80 -34.48 8.91
CA ASN A 740 19.86 -35.46 9.18
C ASN A 740 20.77 -34.87 10.26
N GLU A 741 20.79 -35.48 11.45
CA GLU A 741 21.53 -34.98 12.60
C GLU A 741 23.05 -35.14 12.45
N GLU A 742 23.51 -36.12 11.67
CA GLU A 742 24.94 -36.34 11.45
C GLU A 742 25.55 -35.30 10.53
N THR A 743 24.86 -34.98 9.45
CA THR A 743 25.37 -34.07 8.41
C THR A 743 24.85 -32.65 8.52
N GLY A 744 23.75 -32.43 9.27
CA GLY A 744 23.03 -31.15 9.29
C GLY A 744 22.23 -30.88 8.00
N ALA A 745 22.13 -31.86 7.09
CA ALA A 745 21.38 -31.73 5.85
C ALA A 745 19.86 -31.73 6.11
N ARG A 746 19.13 -31.06 5.23
CA ARG A 746 17.67 -30.88 5.31
C ARG A 746 17.01 -31.35 4.03
N GLU A 747 15.99 -32.15 4.18
CA GLU A 747 15.09 -32.52 3.11
C GLU A 747 13.74 -31.83 3.32
N ARG A 748 13.23 -31.18 2.28
CA ARG A 748 11.96 -30.44 2.31
C ARG A 748 10.98 -31.05 1.33
N MET A 749 9.77 -31.31 1.80
CA MET A 749 8.65 -31.79 0.99
C MET A 749 7.37 -31.07 1.41
N LEU A 750 6.53 -30.71 0.45
CA LEU A 750 5.21 -30.15 0.77
C LEU A 750 4.22 -31.28 1.09
N VAL A 751 3.41 -31.08 2.10
CA VAL A 751 2.38 -32.03 2.55
C VAL A 751 1.08 -31.30 2.91
N ASN A 752 -0.04 -32.04 2.83
CA ASN A 752 -1.29 -31.50 3.35
C ASN A 752 -1.39 -31.67 4.86
N ILE A 753 -1.63 -30.57 5.56
CA ILE A 753 -1.84 -30.57 7.00
C ILE A 753 -3.23 -30.04 7.35
N LYS A 754 -3.87 -30.64 8.35
CA LYS A 754 -5.17 -30.20 8.85
C LYS A 754 -5.01 -29.21 9.99
N GLY A 755 -5.99 -28.32 10.12
CA GLY A 755 -6.01 -27.33 11.20
C GLY A 755 -5.33 -26.03 10.80
N GLY A 756 -5.08 -25.22 11.81
CA GLY A 756 -4.63 -23.85 11.62
C GLY A 756 -5.81 -22.89 11.54
N TRP A 757 -5.79 -21.90 12.42
CA TRP A 757 -6.77 -20.85 12.45
C TRP A 757 -6.14 -19.58 13.04
N ASP A 758 -6.67 -18.46 12.65
CA ASP A 758 -6.30 -17.19 13.24
C ASP A 758 -7.53 -16.28 13.40
N TRP A 759 -7.48 -15.41 14.38
CA TRP A 759 -8.39 -14.30 14.51
C TRP A 759 -7.63 -13.04 14.81
N GLY A 760 -8.18 -11.92 14.37
CA GLY A 760 -7.58 -10.62 14.61
C GLY A 760 -8.64 -9.53 14.77
N ALA A 761 -8.27 -8.51 15.51
CA ALA A 761 -9.05 -7.29 15.66
C ALA A 761 -8.16 -6.08 15.36
N ASN A 762 -8.72 -5.11 14.66
CA ASN A 762 -8.04 -3.84 14.41
C ASN A 762 -8.97 -2.66 14.68
N ILE A 763 -8.39 -1.58 15.15
CA ILE A 763 -9.07 -0.32 15.40
C ILE A 763 -8.23 0.81 14.82
N THR A 764 -8.88 1.74 14.13
CA THR A 764 -8.25 2.94 13.58
C THR A 764 -9.15 4.13 13.82
N ASP A 765 -8.59 5.23 14.29
CA ASP A 765 -9.29 6.51 14.39
C ASP A 765 -8.40 7.65 13.93
N THR A 766 -9.02 8.69 13.37
CA THR A 766 -8.31 9.89 12.91
C THR A 766 -9.08 11.14 13.34
N TYR A 767 -8.41 12.02 14.03
CA TYR A 767 -8.94 13.31 14.43
C TYR A 767 -8.12 14.44 13.78
N SER A 768 -8.79 15.46 13.22
CA SER A 768 -8.12 16.61 12.59
C SER A 768 -8.79 17.91 12.99
N TYR A 769 -8.00 18.88 13.43
CA TYR A 769 -8.46 20.19 13.83
C TYR A 769 -7.40 21.28 13.60
N ARG A 770 -7.72 22.34 12.84
CA ARG A 770 -6.89 23.56 12.63
C ARG A 770 -5.42 23.28 12.28
N GLY A 771 -5.16 22.37 11.30
CA GLY A 771 -3.79 22.01 10.90
C GLY A 771 -3.12 20.97 11.78
N PHE A 772 -3.78 20.55 12.87
CA PHE A 772 -3.36 19.45 13.71
C PHE A 772 -4.14 18.17 13.37
N SER A 773 -3.47 17.06 13.27
CA SER A 773 -4.12 15.75 13.12
C SER A 773 -3.46 14.71 14.00
N VAL A 774 -4.30 13.84 14.56
CA VAL A 774 -3.89 12.67 15.34
C VAL A 774 -4.52 11.45 14.71
N LYS A 775 -3.72 10.44 14.42
CA LYS A 775 -4.18 9.13 13.97
C LYS A 775 -3.68 8.08 14.93
N GLY A 776 -4.59 7.25 15.44
CA GLY A 776 -4.28 6.06 16.21
C GLY A 776 -4.69 4.82 15.43
N ASP A 777 -3.84 3.79 15.42
CA ASP A 777 -4.15 2.46 14.95
C ASP A 777 -3.61 1.42 15.92
N ALA A 778 -4.42 0.39 16.18
CA ALA A 778 -4.02 -0.75 16.99
C ALA A 778 -4.59 -2.02 16.36
N SER A 779 -3.82 -3.10 16.44
CA SER A 779 -4.27 -4.41 16.01
C SER A 779 -3.75 -5.49 16.94
N TYR A 780 -4.58 -6.52 17.10
CA TYR A 780 -4.21 -7.77 17.76
C TYR A 780 -4.49 -8.92 16.81
N ARG A 781 -3.61 -9.90 16.76
CA ARG A 781 -3.81 -11.15 16.06
C ARG A 781 -3.35 -12.31 16.93
N HIS A 782 -4.16 -13.36 17.01
CA HIS A 782 -3.83 -14.64 17.58
C HIS A 782 -3.94 -15.71 16.50
N GLY A 783 -2.91 -16.53 16.35
CA GLY A 783 -2.86 -17.59 15.34
C GLY A 783 -2.41 -18.91 15.93
N VAL A 784 -2.98 -19.99 15.42
CA VAL A 784 -2.63 -21.38 15.75
C VAL A 784 -2.30 -22.08 14.44
N ALA A 785 -1.07 -22.56 14.29
CA ALA A 785 -0.58 -23.19 13.07
C ALA A 785 0.11 -24.52 13.38
N PRO A 786 -0.40 -25.65 12.85
CA PRO A 786 0.28 -26.93 12.93
C PRO A 786 1.42 -26.98 11.89
N TYR A 787 2.48 -27.70 12.20
CA TYR A 787 3.62 -28.00 11.33
C TYR A 787 4.14 -29.41 11.56
N ILE A 788 4.88 -29.94 10.60
CA ILE A 788 5.44 -31.30 10.67
C ILE A 788 6.97 -31.20 10.62
N ILE A 789 7.59 -31.81 11.60
CA ILE A 789 9.04 -32.07 11.62
C ILE A 789 9.25 -33.58 11.70
N SER A 790 10.20 -34.08 10.93
CA SER A 790 10.60 -35.47 10.97
C SER A 790 12.03 -35.59 11.50
N TYR A 791 12.18 -36.51 12.43
CA TYR A 791 13.47 -36.97 12.97
C TYR A 791 13.62 -38.45 12.66
N GLY A 792 14.58 -38.79 11.78
CA GLY A 792 14.68 -40.13 11.26
C GLY A 792 13.39 -40.61 10.58
N GLU A 793 12.79 -41.71 11.00
CA GLU A 793 11.58 -42.27 10.42
C GLU A 793 10.26 -41.80 11.07
N SER A 794 10.32 -41.00 12.13
CA SER A 794 9.13 -40.57 12.87
C SER A 794 8.73 -39.15 12.55
N ASP A 795 7.46 -38.99 12.08
CA ASP A 795 6.83 -37.70 11.86
C ASP A 795 6.14 -37.19 13.14
N MET A 796 6.49 -36.00 13.58
CA MET A 796 5.82 -35.32 14.67
C MET A 796 5.03 -34.13 14.15
N THR A 797 3.75 -34.10 14.51
CA THR A 797 2.91 -32.90 14.24
C THR A 797 2.86 -32.06 15.51
N GLU A 798 3.29 -30.84 15.38
CA GLU A 798 3.32 -29.89 16.49
C GLU A 798 2.49 -28.65 16.14
N THR A 799 2.13 -27.90 17.16
CA THR A 799 1.31 -26.71 17.00
C THR A 799 2.02 -25.50 17.56
N THR A 800 2.08 -24.43 16.77
CA THR A 800 2.55 -23.13 17.22
C THR A 800 1.37 -22.21 17.52
N ARG A 801 1.49 -21.44 18.60
CA ARG A 801 0.59 -20.32 18.91
C ARG A 801 1.37 -19.02 18.80
N SER A 802 0.79 -18.04 18.13
CA SER A 802 1.41 -16.75 17.92
C SER A 802 0.45 -15.64 18.29
N ASP A 803 0.89 -14.75 19.17
CA ASP A 803 0.19 -13.53 19.51
C ASP A 803 0.95 -12.32 18.99
N PHE A 804 0.27 -11.41 18.34
CA PHE A 804 0.86 -10.20 17.80
C PHE A 804 0.01 -8.99 18.17
N ILE A 805 0.62 -8.00 18.81
CA ILE A 805 0.03 -6.69 19.08
C ILE A 805 0.84 -5.63 18.34
N ASN A 806 0.16 -4.78 17.60
CA ASN A 806 0.73 -3.58 17.03
C ASN A 806 -0.12 -2.38 17.48
N ALA A 807 0.53 -1.34 17.96
CA ALA A 807 -0.12 -0.08 18.31
C ALA A 807 0.73 1.08 17.83
N ARG A 808 0.12 2.04 17.11
CA ARG A 808 0.79 3.25 16.61
C ARG A 808 -0.06 4.47 16.86
N MET A 809 0.60 5.57 17.19
CA MET A 809 0.00 6.89 17.28
C MET A 809 0.85 7.89 16.50
N SER A 810 0.22 8.60 15.59
CA SER A 810 0.86 9.60 14.73
C SER A 810 0.23 10.96 14.97
N PHE A 811 1.07 11.95 15.18
CA PHE A 811 0.72 13.35 15.36
C PHE A 811 1.28 14.14 14.21
N ARG A 812 0.51 15.03 13.65
CA ARG A 812 0.96 15.94 12.61
C ARG A 812 0.46 17.34 12.86
N TYR A 813 1.32 18.32 12.64
CA TYR A 813 0.99 19.73 12.65
C TYR A 813 1.55 20.41 11.41
N GLY A 814 0.72 21.16 10.70
CA GLY A 814 1.13 21.92 9.51
C GLY A 814 0.54 23.32 9.50
N ASN A 815 1.38 24.33 9.26
CA ASN A 815 1.00 25.71 8.99
C ASN A 815 1.90 26.31 7.91
N GLU A 816 1.82 27.62 7.68
CA GLU A 816 2.61 28.31 6.63
C GLU A 816 4.13 28.21 6.88
N LYS A 817 4.56 28.12 8.12
CA LYS A 817 5.98 28.14 8.51
C LYS A 817 6.51 26.78 8.94
N TRP A 818 5.64 25.89 9.42
CA TRP A 818 6.03 24.63 10.03
C TRP A 818 5.29 23.44 9.44
N ASP A 819 6.01 22.34 9.21
CA ASP A 819 5.45 21.01 8.99
C ASP A 819 6.17 20.06 9.97
N ALA A 820 5.42 19.52 10.94
CA ALA A 820 5.95 18.66 11.98
C ALA A 820 5.15 17.38 12.07
N SER A 821 5.80 16.25 12.29
CA SER A 821 5.14 15.01 12.62
C SER A 821 5.92 14.23 13.67
N ALA A 822 5.17 13.52 14.51
CA ALA A 822 5.72 12.58 15.47
C ALA A 822 4.93 11.27 15.36
N MET A 823 5.61 10.15 15.38
CA MET A 823 4.99 8.83 15.44
C MET A 823 5.65 8.03 16.55
N VAL A 824 4.84 7.46 17.42
CA VAL A 824 5.24 6.46 18.40
C VAL A 824 4.53 5.14 18.07
N GLY A 825 5.23 4.04 18.19
CA GLY A 825 4.70 2.72 17.93
C GLY A 825 5.26 1.68 18.87
N ALA A 826 4.47 0.64 19.12
CA ALA A 826 4.88 -0.54 19.85
C ALA A 826 4.38 -1.78 19.13
N ASN A 827 5.26 -2.74 18.91
CA ASN A 827 4.93 -4.08 18.43
C ASN A 827 5.31 -5.06 19.54
N TRP A 828 4.44 -5.99 19.84
CA TRP A 828 4.74 -7.11 20.72
C TRP A 828 4.34 -8.39 20.02
N MET A 829 5.23 -9.36 20.04
CA MET A 829 5.05 -10.68 19.47
C MET A 829 5.40 -11.70 20.52
N HIS A 830 4.55 -12.71 20.69
CA HIS A 830 4.79 -13.87 21.50
C HIS A 830 4.51 -15.12 20.68
N ASN A 831 5.46 -16.04 20.65
CA ASN A 831 5.32 -17.32 19.97
C ASN A 831 5.63 -18.42 20.97
N GLU A 832 4.79 -19.46 20.99
CA GLU A 832 5.02 -20.66 21.78
C GLU A 832 4.69 -21.91 20.95
N SER A 833 5.35 -23.02 21.24
CA SER A 833 5.03 -24.35 20.73
C SER A 833 4.41 -25.20 21.83
N ASP A 834 3.72 -26.28 21.47
CA ASP A 834 3.18 -27.28 22.39
C ASP A 834 4.28 -28.06 23.17
N ARG A 835 5.55 -27.81 22.81
CA ARG A 835 6.70 -28.38 23.54
C ARG A 835 6.85 -27.76 24.92
N ALA A 836 7.18 -28.61 25.91
CA ALA A 836 7.30 -28.18 27.31
C ALA A 836 8.54 -27.35 27.63
N ASP A 837 9.50 -27.22 26.72
CA ASP A 837 10.75 -26.47 26.93
C ASP A 837 10.55 -24.96 26.74
N ALA A 838 11.06 -24.17 27.67
CA ALA A 838 11.00 -22.71 27.66
C ALA A 838 11.64 -22.05 26.40
N ARG A 839 12.56 -22.76 25.70
CA ARG A 839 13.15 -22.29 24.42
C ARG A 839 12.10 -22.06 23.35
N TYR A 840 10.97 -22.78 23.41
CA TYR A 840 9.86 -22.66 22.45
C TYR A 840 8.86 -21.58 22.81
N SER A 841 9.12 -20.79 23.86
CA SER A 841 8.29 -19.67 24.29
C SER A 841 9.11 -18.37 24.20
N GLN A 842 8.86 -17.59 23.17
CA GLN A 842 9.62 -16.38 22.85
C GLN A 842 8.73 -15.14 22.79
N SER A 843 9.18 -14.08 23.46
CA SER A 843 8.52 -12.77 23.42
C SER A 843 9.48 -11.69 22.94
N VAL A 844 9.03 -10.88 21.97
CA VAL A 844 9.79 -9.76 21.44
C VAL A 844 8.93 -8.50 21.46
N SER A 845 9.50 -7.40 21.90
CA SER A 845 8.89 -6.07 21.88
C SER A 845 9.75 -5.11 21.09
N ASP A 846 9.16 -4.44 20.12
CA ASP A 846 9.78 -3.34 19.37
C ASP A 846 9.07 -2.03 19.69
N TYR A 847 9.82 -0.98 20.01
CA TYR A 847 9.31 0.37 20.19
C TYR A 847 9.91 1.28 19.13
N VAL A 848 9.07 2.06 18.47
CA VAL A 848 9.44 2.94 17.37
C VAL A 848 9.13 4.38 17.73
N LEU A 849 10.10 5.27 17.55
CA LEU A 849 9.90 6.72 17.56
C LEU A 849 10.36 7.29 16.22
N LYS A 850 9.49 8.06 15.56
CA LYS A 850 9.88 8.86 14.39
C LYS A 850 9.45 10.29 14.61
N LEU A 851 10.38 11.21 14.45
CA LEU A 851 10.17 12.65 14.57
C LEU A 851 10.56 13.29 13.24
N TYR A 852 9.76 14.22 12.79
CA TYR A 852 10.07 15.02 11.60
C TYR A 852 9.69 16.46 11.87
N LEU A 853 10.57 17.39 11.50
CA LEU A 853 10.35 18.80 11.60
C LEU A 853 10.90 19.50 10.36
N LYS A 854 10.09 20.36 9.75
CA LYS A 854 10.49 21.21 8.66
C LYS A 854 10.05 22.65 8.93
N HIS A 855 10.96 23.60 8.73
CA HIS A 855 10.71 25.02 8.87
C HIS A 855 10.96 25.77 7.55
N TYR A 856 9.98 26.55 7.14
CA TYR A 856 10.07 27.45 5.99
C TYR A 856 10.50 28.83 6.49
N LEU A 857 11.82 29.08 6.45
CA LEU A 857 12.43 30.35 6.92
C LEU A 857 11.89 31.54 6.13
N ASN A 858 11.84 31.40 4.81
CA ASN A 858 11.29 32.38 3.87
C ASN A 858 10.99 31.71 2.53
N LYS A 859 10.67 32.47 1.49
CA LYS A 859 10.40 31.94 0.14
C LYS A 859 11.59 31.21 -0.51
N HIS A 860 12.83 31.56 -0.10
CA HIS A 860 14.04 30.96 -0.67
C HIS A 860 14.57 29.78 0.14
N TRP A 861 14.46 29.82 1.47
CA TRP A 861 15.07 28.86 2.35
C TRP A 861 14.06 28.02 3.11
N ASP A 862 14.25 26.73 3.08
CA ASP A 862 13.63 25.81 4.03
C ASP A 862 14.67 24.82 4.60
N VAL A 863 14.49 24.46 5.86
CA VAL A 863 15.33 23.52 6.59
C VAL A 863 14.45 22.48 7.24
N GLY A 864 14.94 21.27 7.34
CA GLY A 864 14.20 20.18 7.96
C GLY A 864 15.12 19.09 8.45
N GLY A 865 14.57 18.24 9.31
CA GLY A 865 15.26 17.07 9.80
C GLY A 865 14.29 16.00 10.26
N GLY A 866 14.79 14.79 10.31
CA GLY A 866 14.05 13.64 10.79
C GLY A 866 14.91 12.78 11.69
N TYR A 867 14.35 12.36 12.80
CA TYR A 867 14.95 11.38 13.70
C TYR A 867 14.07 10.14 13.74
N SER A 868 14.65 8.97 13.61
CA SER A 868 13.96 7.71 13.84
C SER A 868 14.79 6.80 14.72
N ASN A 869 14.16 6.06 15.60
CA ASN A 869 14.81 5.04 16.39
C ASN A 869 13.86 3.88 16.68
N ASN A 870 14.40 2.67 16.62
CA ASN A 870 13.74 1.44 17.03
C ASN A 870 14.48 0.88 18.23
N TRP A 871 13.76 0.56 19.31
CA TRP A 871 14.27 -0.18 20.46
C TRP A 871 13.63 -1.55 20.49
N ARG A 872 14.48 -2.57 20.62
CA ARG A 872 14.02 -3.97 20.69
C ARG A 872 14.39 -4.58 22.03
N HIS A 873 13.44 -5.32 22.61
CA HIS A 873 13.62 -6.05 23.87
C HIS A 873 13.00 -7.45 23.74
N GLY A 874 13.55 -8.42 24.49
CA GLY A 874 13.08 -9.80 24.53
C GLY A 874 13.91 -10.70 23.64
N SER A 875 14.07 -11.95 23.91
CA SER A 875 14.93 -13.01 23.38
C SER A 875 16.45 -12.74 23.50
N SER A 876 17.22 -13.79 23.52
CA SER A 876 18.68 -13.79 23.59
C SER A 876 19.38 -13.08 22.43
N LEU A 877 18.65 -12.85 21.33
CA LEU A 877 19.15 -12.18 20.13
C LEU A 877 19.07 -10.67 20.14
N SER A 878 18.35 -10.07 21.10
CA SER A 878 17.96 -8.67 21.05
C SER A 878 18.90 -7.72 21.79
N THR A 879 19.70 -8.21 22.72
CA THR A 879 20.53 -7.38 23.59
C THR A 879 21.72 -6.78 22.85
N ALA A 880 22.31 -7.48 21.87
CA ALA A 880 23.42 -6.99 21.05
C ALA A 880 23.03 -5.81 20.13
N TYR A 881 21.73 -5.64 19.79
CA TYR A 881 21.22 -4.65 18.84
C TYR A 881 20.04 -3.85 19.39
N GLY A 882 20.11 -3.46 20.63
CA GLY A 882 19.05 -2.82 21.40
C GLY A 882 18.49 -1.51 20.82
N SER A 883 19.17 -0.85 19.88
CA SER A 883 18.61 0.30 19.19
C SER A 883 19.20 0.48 17.78
N ASP A 884 18.33 0.83 16.83
CA ASP A 884 18.67 1.17 15.45
C ASP A 884 18.09 2.55 15.14
N GLY A 885 18.96 3.57 15.12
CA GLY A 885 18.57 4.96 15.03
C GLY A 885 19.22 5.70 13.88
N SER A 886 18.50 6.62 13.26
CA SER A 886 19.02 7.53 12.23
C SER A 886 18.60 8.96 12.48
N LEU A 887 19.50 9.90 12.20
CA LEU A 887 19.25 11.33 12.16
C LEU A 887 19.56 11.86 10.77
N ASN A 888 18.57 12.46 10.13
CA ASN A 888 18.67 13.01 8.80
C ASN A 888 18.43 14.52 8.83
N PHE A 889 19.14 15.25 7.98
CA PHE A 889 19.00 16.69 7.85
C PHE A 889 18.86 17.10 6.40
N CYS A 890 18.06 18.13 6.13
CA CYS A 890 17.85 18.69 4.79
C CYS A 890 17.85 20.21 4.84
N MET A 891 18.55 20.83 3.93
CA MET A 891 18.50 22.29 3.70
C MET A 891 18.30 22.53 2.19
N ARG A 892 17.32 23.36 1.85
CA ARG A 892 17.02 23.68 0.47
C ARG A 892 17.02 25.21 0.25
N PHE A 893 17.75 25.63 -0.75
CA PHE A 893 17.76 27.00 -1.26
C PHE A 893 17.10 27.06 -2.64
N ARG A 894 16.07 27.91 -2.78
CA ARG A 894 15.35 28.13 -4.03
C ARG A 894 15.72 29.48 -4.61
N PHE A 895 15.98 29.53 -5.90
CA PHE A 895 16.45 30.72 -6.61
C PHE A 895 15.91 30.76 -8.04
N LEU A 896 16.32 31.76 -8.83
CA LEU A 896 15.78 32.12 -10.15
C LEU A 896 14.36 32.69 -10.10
N LYS A 897 13.90 33.21 -11.24
CA LYS A 897 12.55 33.71 -11.39
C LYS A 897 11.54 32.61 -11.10
N ASP A 898 10.49 32.92 -10.34
CA ASP A 898 9.44 32.01 -9.90
C ASP A 898 9.97 30.80 -9.08
N LEU A 899 11.17 30.93 -8.48
CA LEU A 899 11.83 29.91 -7.65
C LEU A 899 12.02 28.57 -8.39
N ARG A 900 12.29 28.63 -9.70
CA ARG A 900 12.43 27.45 -10.58
C ARG A 900 13.71 26.66 -10.33
N GLY A 901 14.76 27.30 -9.83
CA GLY A 901 16.00 26.65 -9.42
C GLY A 901 15.99 26.27 -7.96
N SER A 902 16.53 25.12 -7.61
CA SER A 902 16.76 24.73 -6.22
C SER A 902 18.09 24.02 -6.05
N LEU A 903 18.76 24.30 -4.94
CA LEU A 903 19.92 23.58 -4.45
C LEU A 903 19.55 22.95 -3.12
N THR A 904 19.70 21.64 -3.01
CA THR A 904 19.31 20.89 -1.82
C THR A 904 20.50 20.11 -1.30
N LEU A 905 20.78 20.30 -0.03
CA LEU A 905 21.75 19.52 0.72
C LEU A 905 20.99 18.54 1.64
N ASN A 906 21.19 17.26 1.47
CA ASN A 906 20.64 16.22 2.32
C ASN A 906 21.80 15.49 3.02
N ALA A 907 21.75 15.39 4.34
CA ALA A 907 22.65 14.58 5.13
C ALA A 907 21.87 13.41 5.73
N PHE A 908 22.28 12.20 5.42
CA PHE A 908 21.62 10.97 5.84
C PHE A 908 22.44 10.28 6.93
N ASP A 909 21.75 9.74 7.93
CA ASP A 909 22.29 9.01 9.06
C ASP A 909 23.53 9.69 9.67
N VAL A 910 23.39 10.98 10.04
CA VAL A 910 24.48 11.80 10.58
C VAL A 910 25.12 11.13 11.84
N LEU A 911 24.31 10.41 12.62
CA LEU A 911 24.77 9.68 13.79
C LEU A 911 25.52 8.39 13.46
N GLY A 912 25.29 7.80 12.26
CA GLY A 912 25.87 6.53 11.82
C GLY A 912 25.47 5.36 12.71
N LYS A 913 24.25 5.37 13.23
CA LYS A 913 23.72 4.32 14.09
C LYS A 913 22.76 3.38 13.39
N GLN A 914 22.51 3.61 12.10
CA GLN A 914 21.64 2.74 11.32
C GLN A 914 22.35 1.44 10.98
N ARG A 915 21.80 0.31 11.39
CA ARG A 915 22.42 -1.02 11.27
C ARG A 915 21.72 -1.97 10.31
N ASN A 916 20.47 -1.69 9.93
CA ASN A 916 19.64 -2.53 9.04
C ASN A 916 19.48 -3.98 9.48
N VAL A 917 19.28 -4.19 10.75
CA VAL A 917 19.04 -5.50 11.31
C VAL A 917 17.56 -5.82 11.28
N VAL A 918 17.23 -6.94 10.69
CA VAL A 918 15.89 -7.53 10.72
C VAL A 918 15.93 -8.77 11.60
N PHE A 919 15.07 -8.79 12.59
CA PHE A 919 14.87 -9.95 13.44
C PHE A 919 13.51 -10.57 13.18
N SER A 920 13.45 -11.88 13.08
CA SER A 920 12.21 -12.65 13.02
C SER A 920 12.29 -13.83 13.98
N SER A 921 11.21 -14.09 14.68
CA SER A 921 11.07 -15.23 15.58
C SER A 921 9.78 -15.95 15.26
N ASN A 922 9.84 -17.27 15.28
CA ASN A 922 8.68 -18.15 15.20
C ASN A 922 8.92 -19.35 16.11
N ALA A 923 7.95 -20.27 16.19
CA ALA A 923 8.08 -21.41 17.08
C ALA A 923 9.12 -22.47 16.63
N THR A 924 9.64 -22.36 15.42
CA THR A 924 10.70 -23.26 14.91
C THR A 924 12.10 -22.68 15.03
N GLY A 925 12.23 -21.41 15.45
CA GLY A 925 13.51 -20.78 15.65
C GLY A 925 13.51 -19.26 15.53
N ASN A 926 14.67 -18.71 15.69
CA ASN A 926 14.99 -17.30 15.58
C ASN A 926 15.88 -17.05 14.36
N ARG A 927 15.68 -15.92 13.70
CA ARG A 927 16.55 -15.46 12.61
C ARG A 927 16.89 -14.00 12.78
N MET A 928 18.14 -13.69 12.70
CA MET A 928 18.70 -12.36 12.64
C MET A 928 19.38 -12.15 11.29
N THR A 929 19.08 -11.05 10.62
CA THR A 929 19.64 -10.73 9.31
C THR A 929 20.13 -9.30 9.30
N THR A 930 21.35 -9.07 8.83
CA THR A 930 21.90 -7.75 8.52
C THR A 930 22.10 -7.63 7.03
N ASN A 931 21.60 -6.56 6.43
CA ASN A 931 21.90 -6.21 5.06
C ASN A 931 22.91 -5.04 5.08
N ASP A 932 24.00 -5.18 4.33
CA ASP A 932 24.91 -4.06 4.15
C ASP A 932 24.20 -2.92 3.43
N SER A 933 24.39 -1.71 3.93
CA SER A 933 23.73 -0.53 3.42
C SER A 933 24.60 0.70 3.51
N MET A 934 24.35 1.63 2.60
CA MET A 934 25.04 2.91 2.62
C MET A 934 24.52 3.77 3.77
N THR A 935 25.35 3.98 4.77
CA THR A 935 25.12 4.89 5.88
C THR A 935 26.01 6.12 5.78
N ARG A 936 25.69 7.19 6.50
CA ARG A 936 26.50 8.43 6.63
C ARG A 936 26.92 9.02 5.30
N TYR A 937 26.01 9.58 4.55
CA TYR A 937 26.37 10.31 3.34
C TYR A 937 25.67 11.66 3.26
N VAL A 938 26.29 12.56 2.52
CA VAL A 938 25.74 13.88 2.20
C VAL A 938 25.53 13.94 0.70
N LEU A 939 24.33 14.31 0.28
CA LEU A 939 23.94 14.47 -1.12
C LEU A 939 23.64 15.93 -1.42
N LEU A 940 24.34 16.51 -2.37
CA LEU A 940 24.05 17.83 -2.92
C LEU A 940 23.33 17.66 -4.26
N THR A 941 22.13 18.23 -4.39
CA THR A 941 21.32 18.13 -5.58
C THR A 941 20.94 19.51 -6.09
N PHE A 942 21.21 19.78 -7.35
CA PHE A 942 20.65 20.88 -8.12
C PHE A 942 19.42 20.40 -8.86
N ALA A 943 18.32 21.18 -8.85
CA ALA A 943 17.15 20.91 -9.67
C ALA A 943 16.61 22.20 -10.31
N TYR A 944 16.17 22.06 -11.56
CA TYR A 944 15.52 23.12 -12.31
C TYR A 944 14.17 22.64 -12.83
N LYS A 945 13.13 23.46 -12.60
CA LYS A 945 11.75 23.19 -13.02
C LYS A 945 11.29 24.23 -14.03
N MET A 946 10.71 23.78 -15.12
CA MET A 946 10.18 24.64 -16.18
C MET A 946 8.70 24.31 -16.42
N PRO A 947 7.78 24.83 -15.60
CA PRO A 947 6.36 24.76 -15.92
C PRO A 947 6.00 25.86 -16.93
N ARG A 948 5.32 25.50 -18.00
CA ARG A 948 4.66 26.42 -18.93
C ARG A 948 3.23 25.98 -19.12
N LEU A 949 2.32 26.90 -18.92
CA LEU A 949 0.88 26.71 -18.99
C LEU A 949 0.31 27.72 -19.96
N TRP A 950 -0.38 27.28 -21.02
CA TRP A 950 -0.98 28.11 -22.04
C TRP A 950 -2.48 28.05 -22.07
#